data_81757b455f7fcf28e7ceebef0347b4e6
#
_entry.id   81757b455f7fcf28e7ceebef0347b4e6
#
_cell.length_a   1.000
_cell.length_b   1.000
_cell.length_c   1.000
_cell.angle_alpha   90.00
_cell.angle_beta   90.00
_cell.angle_gamma   90.00
#
_symmetry.space_group_name_H-M   'P 1'
#
loop_
_entity.id
_entity.type
_entity.pdbx_description
1 polymer ?
#
loop_
_entity_poly.entity_id
_entity_poly.type
_entity_poly.pdbx_seq_one_letter_code
_entity_poly.pdbx_strand_id
1 'polypeptide(L)'
;MVYRIFQAYLDDENSITIELEKSFDAYSIHFTLEDKHSSSPLTIKKIENQEHQIVYTLSVNDPIDLTESYTVYDQDRNHTILQYRHIVQKPIFDELFSYQERDLGASYSPQATDFKLWAPISEKVLLHLEEQVIPLQRQDRGVWHTQVLGDLEGKAYYYIHKVNGKWVEVHDPYALSSDANSGHSYIIDRKKISRPIRRAASQVKPTEAVIYEMSVRDFSMQKEAGFSQPGKFASLSESPTVHGQTFGLKYLQDLGITHVQLMPVYDFGSVDEKHPELVYNWGYDPVQYNVPEGSFSSDPHNPYSRIFELQDAIAAYHQADMSVIMDVVYNHVYEADAYAFEKIVPGYFYRLDEQGLRTNGTFCGNDVASEKAMVRHYIQQSVQQWVSLYGFDGFRFDLMGILDITTMKQIAQELKAIHPNIYLYGEGWQMPTGLDSDLLAHQFNAEQLPEYGFFSDHFRDTIKQTIVQGSRLDKEHATSWLENVLTANVGLTGEQHFLAPHQAINYVECHDNATVFDYFDIQNPNISLRQRLANSRLALHIVLLAQGVPFLHSGQEFYRTKNLIDNTYNLPDDVNKLDWLRSLHYTEDIEFLKQLIAFRKAHPLLTLTTSSAIQKACQVKWLSPSLLEYKIQKDKQALTILINFGTEAATYENKMKQSIHLQYPHINAKKPIVPLADSYTVPAKQVLVLK
;
A
#
# COMPACT_ATOMS: atom_id res chain seq x y z
N MET A 1 -30.40 41.20 -30.05
CA MET A 1 -29.71 39.96 -29.66
C MET A 1 -28.72 40.34 -28.59
N VAL A 2 -28.93 39.85 -27.39
CA VAL A 2 -28.01 40.11 -26.26
C VAL A 2 -26.99 38.98 -26.24
N TYR A 3 -25.70 39.31 -26.23
CA TYR A 3 -24.63 38.34 -26.17
C TYR A 3 -24.38 37.94 -24.72
N ARG A 4 -24.37 36.63 -24.43
CA ARG A 4 -24.10 36.05 -23.10
C ARG A 4 -23.13 34.91 -23.21
N ILE A 5 -22.23 34.79 -22.23
CA ILE A 5 -21.32 33.63 -22.06
C ILE A 5 -21.80 32.91 -20.81
N PHE A 6 -22.06 31.61 -20.95
CA PHE A 6 -22.43 30.75 -19.84
C PHE A 6 -21.90 29.33 -20.06
N GLN A 7 -21.80 28.59 -18.94
CA GLN A 7 -21.51 27.18 -18.90
C GLN A 7 -22.76 26.42 -18.45
N ALA A 8 -22.96 25.21 -18.92
CA ALA A 8 -24.05 24.33 -18.54
C ALA A 8 -23.53 22.99 -18.06
N TYR A 9 -23.99 22.55 -16.90
CA TYR A 9 -23.53 21.34 -16.24
C TYR A 9 -24.67 20.41 -15.88
N LEU A 10 -24.51 19.12 -16.17
CA LEU A 10 -25.41 18.07 -15.72
C LEU A 10 -24.96 17.55 -14.35
N ASP A 11 -25.75 17.83 -13.32
CA ASP A 11 -25.45 17.48 -11.93
C ASP A 11 -26.27 16.29 -11.40
N ASP A 12 -27.44 16.04 -12.02
CA ASP A 12 -28.33 14.93 -11.70
C ASP A 12 -29.13 14.57 -12.95
N GLU A 13 -29.82 13.41 -12.98
CA GLU A 13 -30.62 12.93 -14.11
C GLU A 13 -31.60 13.95 -14.66
N ASN A 14 -32.13 14.81 -13.78
CA ASN A 14 -33.14 15.80 -14.10
C ASN A 14 -32.74 17.24 -13.73
N SER A 15 -31.43 17.48 -13.43
CA SER A 15 -30.97 18.79 -12.96
C SER A 15 -29.76 19.29 -13.75
N ILE A 16 -29.93 20.48 -14.34
CA ILE A 16 -28.87 21.20 -15.05
C ILE A 16 -28.57 22.49 -14.29
N THR A 17 -27.31 22.75 -14.05
CA THR A 17 -26.81 24.03 -13.52
C THR A 17 -26.24 24.87 -14.65
N ILE A 18 -26.67 26.15 -14.72
CA ILE A 18 -26.09 27.13 -15.63
C ILE A 18 -25.35 28.19 -14.82
N GLU A 19 -24.13 28.47 -15.19
CA GLU A 19 -23.30 29.53 -14.65
C GLU A 19 -23.13 30.62 -15.71
N LEU A 20 -23.84 31.74 -15.53
CA LEU A 20 -23.84 32.87 -16.45
C LEU A 20 -22.94 33.98 -15.90
N GLU A 21 -21.97 34.41 -16.68
CA GLU A 21 -21.08 35.53 -16.31
C GLU A 21 -21.82 36.84 -16.23
N LYS A 22 -21.62 37.59 -15.14
CA LYS A 22 -22.23 38.92 -14.90
C LYS A 22 -21.68 40.04 -15.79
N SER A 23 -20.55 39.86 -16.41
CA SER A 23 -19.94 40.83 -17.32
C SER A 23 -20.82 41.14 -18.53
N PHE A 24 -21.77 40.27 -18.86
CA PHE A 24 -22.76 40.46 -19.90
C PHE A 24 -24.09 40.77 -19.24
N ASP A 25 -24.42 42.06 -19.19
CA ASP A 25 -25.61 42.60 -18.52
C ASP A 25 -26.89 42.00 -19.07
N ALA A 26 -27.40 40.95 -18.44
CA ALA A 26 -28.78 40.53 -18.52
C ALA A 26 -29.04 39.12 -17.97
N TYR A 27 -30.12 38.99 -17.20
CA TYR A 27 -30.71 37.70 -16.87
C TYR A 27 -31.16 36.97 -18.15
N SER A 28 -30.96 35.68 -18.20
CA SER A 28 -31.72 34.84 -19.11
C SER A 28 -33.02 34.39 -18.43
N ILE A 29 -34.12 34.45 -19.16
CA ILE A 29 -35.44 34.05 -18.65
C ILE A 29 -35.93 32.74 -19.27
N HIS A 30 -35.19 32.20 -20.24
CA HIS A 30 -35.57 31.02 -20.94
C HIS A 30 -34.34 30.26 -21.44
N PHE A 31 -34.33 28.94 -21.25
CA PHE A 31 -33.30 28.04 -21.76
C PHE A 31 -33.95 26.85 -22.45
N THR A 32 -33.32 26.32 -23.51
CA THR A 32 -33.71 25.10 -24.21
C THR A 32 -32.53 24.13 -24.26
N LEU A 33 -32.82 22.86 -24.12
CA LEU A 33 -31.91 21.75 -24.33
C LEU A 33 -32.18 21.13 -25.71
N GLU A 34 -31.15 21.03 -26.54
CA GLU A 34 -31.24 20.47 -27.88
C GLU A 34 -30.26 19.31 -28.06
N ASP A 35 -30.73 18.23 -28.65
CA ASP A 35 -29.93 17.13 -29.19
C ASP A 35 -30.08 17.07 -30.73
N LYS A 36 -29.62 15.98 -31.38
CA LYS A 36 -29.70 15.80 -32.82
C LYS A 36 -31.17 15.68 -33.35
N HIS A 37 -32.11 15.35 -32.48
CA HIS A 37 -33.44 14.91 -32.81
C HIS A 37 -34.55 15.75 -32.20
N SER A 38 -34.26 16.44 -31.09
CA SER A 38 -35.27 17.13 -30.28
C SER A 38 -34.78 18.45 -29.71
N SER A 39 -35.74 19.31 -29.35
CA SER A 39 -35.54 20.56 -28.60
C SER A 39 -36.59 20.64 -27.51
N SER A 40 -36.14 20.73 -26.26
CA SER A 40 -37.00 20.72 -25.08
C SER A 40 -36.75 21.96 -24.19
N PRO A 41 -37.80 22.64 -23.70
CA PRO A 41 -37.63 23.77 -22.80
C PRO A 41 -37.17 23.29 -21.42
N LEU A 42 -36.26 24.07 -20.81
CA LEU A 42 -35.78 23.86 -19.44
C LEU A 42 -36.59 24.76 -18.46
N THR A 43 -36.98 24.19 -17.32
CA THR A 43 -37.73 24.92 -16.29
C THR A 43 -36.79 25.47 -15.24
N ILE A 44 -36.76 26.80 -15.05
CA ILE A 44 -35.98 27.46 -14.02
C ILE A 44 -36.58 27.15 -12.64
N LYS A 45 -35.84 26.49 -11.76
CA LYS A 45 -36.23 26.18 -10.38
C LYS A 45 -35.68 27.17 -9.36
N LYS A 46 -34.43 27.62 -9.57
CA LYS A 46 -33.74 28.53 -8.66
C LYS A 46 -32.82 29.48 -9.44
N ILE A 47 -32.66 30.69 -8.93
CA ILE A 47 -31.68 31.65 -9.43
C ILE A 47 -30.90 32.17 -8.23
N GLU A 48 -29.59 32.09 -8.27
CA GLU A 48 -28.69 32.58 -7.22
C GLU A 48 -27.75 33.62 -7.82
N ASN A 49 -27.76 34.82 -7.20
CA ASN A 49 -26.92 35.90 -7.66
C ASN A 49 -25.65 35.94 -6.84
N GLN A 50 -24.56 35.38 -7.37
CA GLN A 50 -23.24 35.36 -6.77
C GLN A 50 -22.42 36.61 -7.19
N GLU A 51 -21.23 36.80 -6.65
CA GLU A 51 -20.43 38.03 -6.87
C GLU A 51 -20.07 38.21 -8.37
N HIS A 52 -19.63 37.16 -9.05
CA HIS A 52 -19.16 37.22 -10.43
C HIS A 52 -20.06 36.53 -11.45
N GLN A 53 -21.05 35.77 -11.02
CA GLN A 53 -21.93 35.00 -11.88
C GLN A 53 -23.36 34.90 -11.36
N ILE A 54 -24.30 34.56 -12.25
CA ILE A 54 -25.66 34.18 -11.90
C ILE A 54 -25.75 32.65 -12.12
N VAL A 55 -26.15 31.94 -11.08
CA VAL A 55 -26.31 30.49 -11.12
C VAL A 55 -27.80 30.16 -11.21
N TYR A 56 -28.15 29.40 -12.26
CA TYR A 56 -29.50 28.89 -12.44
C TYR A 56 -29.49 27.38 -12.15
N THR A 57 -30.45 26.90 -11.39
CA THR A 57 -30.79 25.50 -11.29
C THR A 57 -32.02 25.23 -12.15
N LEU A 58 -31.86 24.37 -13.16
CA LEU A 58 -32.91 24.06 -14.12
C LEU A 58 -33.34 22.60 -13.95
N SER A 59 -34.61 22.31 -14.25
CA SER A 59 -35.07 20.91 -14.42
C SER A 59 -35.43 20.60 -15.86
N VAL A 60 -35.17 19.37 -16.27
CA VAL A 60 -35.67 18.76 -17.49
C VAL A 60 -36.98 18.02 -17.21
N ASN A 61 -37.83 17.85 -18.22
CA ASN A 61 -39.09 17.14 -18.06
C ASN A 61 -38.90 15.61 -18.10
N ASP A 62 -38.01 15.15 -18.99
CA ASP A 62 -37.64 13.76 -19.14
C ASP A 62 -36.17 13.53 -18.77
N PRO A 63 -35.79 12.36 -18.21
CA PRO A 63 -34.39 12.05 -17.91
C PRO A 63 -33.51 12.21 -19.15
N ILE A 64 -32.32 12.79 -18.93
CA ILE A 64 -31.32 12.99 -19.99
C ILE A 64 -30.67 11.64 -20.33
N ASP A 65 -30.63 11.33 -21.62
CA ASP A 65 -29.85 10.16 -22.09
C ASP A 65 -28.36 10.49 -22.04
N LEU A 66 -27.65 9.89 -21.09
CA LEU A 66 -26.22 10.12 -20.86
C LEU A 66 -25.33 9.60 -22.01
N THR A 67 -25.92 8.95 -23.03
CA THR A 67 -25.17 8.47 -24.22
C THR A 67 -25.15 9.48 -25.34
N GLU A 68 -26.00 10.54 -25.28
CA GLU A 68 -26.13 11.57 -26.30
C GLU A 68 -25.41 12.90 -25.88
N SER A 69 -25.12 13.72 -26.88
CA SER A 69 -24.55 15.05 -26.68
C SER A 69 -25.63 16.12 -26.80
N TYR A 70 -25.63 17.05 -25.85
CA TYR A 70 -26.63 18.12 -25.78
C TYR A 70 -26.01 19.50 -25.88
N THR A 71 -26.77 20.44 -26.44
CA THR A 71 -26.45 21.87 -26.45
C THR A 71 -27.55 22.64 -25.74
N VAL A 72 -27.16 23.56 -24.84
CA VAL A 72 -28.09 24.45 -24.15
C VAL A 72 -28.08 25.80 -24.84
N TYR A 73 -29.25 26.34 -25.15
CA TYR A 73 -29.46 27.67 -25.72
C TYR A 73 -30.24 28.55 -24.78
N ASP A 74 -29.92 29.86 -24.77
CA ASP A 74 -30.73 30.87 -24.14
C ASP A 74 -31.76 31.47 -25.12
N GLN A 75 -32.58 32.42 -24.66
CA GLN A 75 -33.59 33.05 -25.49
C GLN A 75 -33.04 33.83 -26.69
N ASP A 76 -31.79 34.25 -26.68
CA ASP A 76 -31.14 34.98 -27.77
C ASP A 76 -30.27 34.04 -28.65
N ARG A 77 -30.38 32.73 -28.47
CA ARG A 77 -29.60 31.69 -29.19
C ARG A 77 -28.10 31.70 -28.90
N ASN A 78 -27.66 32.33 -27.81
CA ASN A 78 -26.35 32.02 -27.29
C ASN A 78 -26.36 30.58 -26.76
N HIS A 79 -25.26 29.89 -26.90
CA HIS A 79 -25.24 28.46 -26.59
C HIS A 79 -23.94 27.97 -25.99
N THR A 80 -24.02 26.87 -25.28
CA THR A 80 -22.89 26.08 -24.79
C THR A 80 -23.25 24.60 -24.81
N ILE A 81 -22.24 23.72 -24.82
CA ILE A 81 -22.47 22.28 -24.67
C ILE A 81 -22.87 21.98 -23.22
N LEU A 82 -23.71 20.97 -23.02
CA LEU A 82 -23.98 20.42 -21.71
C LEU A 82 -22.78 19.56 -21.27
N GLN A 83 -22.11 19.95 -20.21
CA GLN A 83 -20.95 19.26 -19.64
C GLN A 83 -21.39 18.32 -18.52
N TYR A 84 -20.76 17.18 -18.40
CA TYR A 84 -20.97 16.26 -17.29
C TYR A 84 -20.18 16.78 -16.07
N ARG A 85 -20.86 16.86 -14.89
CA ARG A 85 -20.25 17.28 -13.63
C ARG A 85 -20.64 16.30 -12.52
N HIS A 86 -21.55 16.61 -11.62
CA HIS A 86 -21.87 15.75 -10.48
C HIS A 86 -22.66 14.49 -10.85
N ILE A 87 -23.24 14.40 -12.04
CA ILE A 87 -23.91 13.18 -12.52
C ILE A 87 -22.99 11.96 -12.50
N VAL A 88 -21.68 12.14 -12.74
CA VAL A 88 -20.69 11.03 -12.71
C VAL A 88 -20.53 10.42 -11.31
N GLN A 89 -20.95 11.15 -10.26
CA GLN A 89 -20.96 10.67 -8.88
C GLN A 89 -22.21 9.88 -8.51
N LYS A 90 -23.27 9.92 -9.33
CA LYS A 90 -24.56 9.32 -9.03
C LYS A 90 -24.58 7.82 -9.34
N PRO A 91 -25.35 7.00 -8.60
CA PRO A 91 -25.44 5.56 -8.83
C PRO A 91 -25.83 5.19 -10.27
N ILE A 92 -26.71 5.97 -10.90
CA ILE A 92 -27.14 5.75 -12.28
C ILE A 92 -25.98 5.73 -13.27
N PHE A 93 -24.91 6.47 -13.01
CA PHE A 93 -23.72 6.48 -13.85
C PHE A 93 -23.03 5.09 -13.85
N ASP A 94 -22.86 4.49 -12.68
CA ASP A 94 -22.33 3.13 -12.55
C ASP A 94 -23.28 2.08 -13.15
N GLU A 95 -24.61 2.23 -13.00
CA GLU A 95 -25.61 1.32 -13.57
C GLU A 95 -25.55 1.30 -15.10
N LEU A 96 -25.33 2.44 -15.72
CA LEU A 96 -25.27 2.58 -17.17
C LEU A 96 -23.90 2.18 -17.75
N PHE A 97 -22.81 2.53 -17.07
CA PHE A 97 -21.47 2.51 -17.65
C PHE A 97 -20.50 1.52 -17.01
N SER A 98 -20.85 0.80 -15.94
CA SER A 98 -19.95 -0.21 -15.42
C SER A 98 -19.70 -1.32 -16.42
N TYR A 99 -18.42 -1.60 -16.70
CA TYR A 99 -17.94 -2.61 -17.63
C TYR A 99 -17.27 -3.73 -16.86
N GLN A 100 -17.71 -4.97 -17.06
CA GLN A 100 -17.30 -6.12 -16.25
C GLN A 100 -16.23 -7.00 -16.91
N GLU A 101 -15.99 -6.81 -18.23
CA GLU A 101 -14.96 -7.58 -18.94
C GLU A 101 -13.56 -7.10 -18.55
N ARG A 102 -12.57 -7.96 -18.75
CA ARG A 102 -11.17 -7.71 -18.37
C ARG A 102 -10.26 -7.55 -19.58
N ASP A 103 -10.73 -6.84 -20.58
CA ASP A 103 -10.09 -6.67 -21.87
C ASP A 103 -9.86 -5.20 -22.28
N LEU A 104 -9.95 -4.28 -21.29
CA LEU A 104 -9.57 -2.90 -21.51
C LEU A 104 -8.04 -2.79 -21.69
N GLY A 105 -7.60 -1.76 -22.42
CA GLY A 105 -6.22 -1.57 -22.82
C GLY A 105 -5.89 -2.18 -24.19
N ALA A 106 -4.61 -2.40 -24.48
CA ALA A 106 -4.13 -2.98 -25.71
C ALA A 106 -4.00 -4.51 -25.61
N SER A 107 -4.73 -5.24 -26.45
CA SER A 107 -4.66 -6.69 -26.58
C SER A 107 -3.97 -7.08 -27.87
N TYR A 108 -2.67 -7.44 -27.77
CA TYR A 108 -1.80 -7.69 -28.92
C TYR A 108 -1.85 -9.15 -29.41
N SER A 109 -1.80 -9.28 -30.73
CA SER A 109 -1.33 -10.48 -31.45
C SER A 109 -0.47 -10.07 -32.64
N PRO A 110 0.38 -10.97 -33.23
CA PRO A 110 1.19 -10.63 -34.40
C PRO A 110 0.37 -10.22 -35.65
N GLN A 111 -0.91 -10.54 -35.70
CA GLN A 111 -1.80 -10.23 -36.81
C GLN A 111 -2.55 -8.92 -36.60
N ALA A 112 -2.90 -8.59 -35.36
CA ALA A 112 -3.66 -7.39 -35.03
C ALA A 112 -3.55 -7.06 -33.54
N THR A 113 -3.77 -5.79 -33.20
CA THR A 113 -3.92 -5.32 -31.83
C THR A 113 -5.30 -4.69 -31.67
N ASP A 114 -6.06 -5.13 -30.68
CA ASP A 114 -7.30 -4.51 -30.24
C ASP A 114 -7.00 -3.47 -29.16
N PHE A 115 -7.59 -2.27 -29.32
CA PHE A 115 -7.47 -1.17 -28.36
C PHE A 115 -8.85 -0.85 -27.80
N LYS A 116 -8.99 -0.91 -26.49
CA LYS A 116 -10.24 -0.61 -25.77
C LYS A 116 -10.00 0.41 -24.67
N LEU A 117 -10.76 1.52 -24.72
CA LEU A 117 -10.74 2.55 -23.70
C LEU A 117 -12.14 2.73 -23.11
N TRP A 118 -12.28 2.70 -21.79
CA TRP A 118 -13.51 3.09 -21.10
C TRP A 118 -13.56 4.60 -20.94
N ALA A 119 -14.39 5.26 -21.77
CA ALA A 119 -14.53 6.72 -21.81
C ALA A 119 -16.00 7.11 -22.08
N PRO A 120 -16.89 6.84 -21.10
CA PRO A 120 -18.36 6.88 -21.31
C PRO A 120 -18.90 8.25 -21.69
N ILE A 121 -18.28 9.33 -21.25
CA ILE A 121 -18.71 10.71 -21.52
C ILE A 121 -17.92 11.39 -22.64
N SER A 122 -17.06 10.63 -23.33
CA SER A 122 -16.32 11.18 -24.48
C SER A 122 -17.19 11.29 -25.71
N GLU A 123 -17.06 12.41 -26.43
CA GLU A 123 -17.71 12.67 -27.71
C GLU A 123 -16.98 11.97 -28.87
N LYS A 124 -15.66 11.85 -28.76
CA LYS A 124 -14.76 11.21 -29.73
C LYS A 124 -13.54 10.68 -29.02
N VAL A 125 -13.01 9.56 -29.53
CA VAL A 125 -11.73 8.99 -29.07
C VAL A 125 -10.89 8.66 -30.30
N LEU A 126 -9.61 9.06 -30.27
CA LEU A 126 -8.61 8.81 -31.29
C LEU A 126 -7.42 8.08 -30.67
N LEU A 127 -6.94 7.04 -31.32
CA LEU A 127 -5.69 6.38 -31.02
C LEU A 127 -4.58 7.07 -31.81
N HIS A 128 -3.54 7.50 -31.13
CA HIS A 128 -2.27 7.88 -31.73
C HIS A 128 -1.30 6.72 -31.64
N LEU A 129 -0.86 6.22 -32.80
CA LEU A 129 0.07 5.11 -32.93
C LEU A 129 1.16 5.52 -33.92
N GLU A 130 2.34 5.85 -33.41
CA GLU A 130 3.41 6.47 -34.19
C GLU A 130 2.91 7.76 -34.89
N GLU A 131 2.93 7.82 -36.22
CA GLU A 131 2.43 8.96 -37.02
C GLU A 131 0.95 8.81 -37.43
N GLN A 132 0.29 7.72 -37.05
CA GLN A 132 -1.08 7.44 -37.43
C GLN A 132 -2.07 7.92 -36.36
N VAL A 133 -3.21 8.47 -36.83
CA VAL A 133 -4.33 8.86 -35.98
C VAL A 133 -5.55 8.04 -36.41
N ILE A 134 -6.04 7.17 -35.55
CA ILE A 134 -7.08 6.19 -35.84
C ILE A 134 -8.28 6.45 -34.95
N PRO A 135 -9.50 6.68 -35.51
CA PRO A 135 -10.68 6.87 -34.69
C PRO A 135 -11.13 5.54 -34.08
N LEU A 136 -11.55 5.58 -32.80
CA LEU A 136 -12.26 4.48 -32.15
C LEU A 136 -13.76 4.61 -32.36
N GLN A 137 -14.44 3.48 -32.31
CA GLN A 137 -15.90 3.37 -32.35
C GLN A 137 -16.44 3.13 -30.94
N ARG A 138 -17.50 3.88 -30.60
CA ARG A 138 -18.21 3.70 -29.34
C ARG A 138 -18.97 2.38 -29.34
N GLN A 139 -18.87 1.65 -28.26
CA GLN A 139 -19.58 0.40 -27.97
C GLN A 139 -20.46 0.57 -26.73
N ASP A 140 -21.09 -0.51 -26.28
CA ASP A 140 -21.88 -0.54 -25.06
C ASP A 140 -21.05 -0.17 -23.82
N ARG A 141 -21.70 0.28 -22.76
CA ARG A 141 -21.12 0.64 -21.47
C ARG A 141 -20.04 1.73 -21.52
N GLY A 142 -20.05 2.56 -22.59
CA GLY A 142 -19.08 3.64 -22.76
C GLY A 142 -17.66 3.20 -23.12
N VAL A 143 -17.49 1.98 -23.58
CA VAL A 143 -16.22 1.49 -24.14
C VAL A 143 -16.04 2.00 -25.56
N TRP A 144 -14.82 2.37 -25.91
CA TRP A 144 -14.40 2.72 -27.28
C TRP A 144 -13.41 1.69 -27.77
N HIS A 145 -13.55 1.25 -29.02
CA HIS A 145 -12.78 0.17 -29.60
C HIS A 145 -12.29 0.49 -31.01
N THR A 146 -11.08 0.04 -31.30
CA THR A 146 -10.57 -0.11 -32.69
C THR A 146 -9.62 -1.29 -32.75
N GLN A 147 -9.51 -1.90 -33.93
CA GLN A 147 -8.51 -2.92 -34.24
C GLN A 147 -7.55 -2.42 -35.31
N VAL A 148 -6.26 -2.58 -35.07
CA VAL A 148 -5.21 -2.21 -36.03
C VAL A 148 -4.49 -3.49 -36.46
N LEU A 149 -4.44 -3.73 -37.78
CA LEU A 149 -3.81 -4.91 -38.37
C LEU A 149 -2.28 -4.75 -38.43
N GLY A 150 -1.59 -5.88 -38.29
CA GLY A 150 -0.15 -5.97 -38.36
C GLY A 150 0.50 -6.22 -37.02
N ASP A 151 1.82 -6.41 -37.07
CA ASP A 151 2.67 -6.61 -35.90
C ASP A 151 3.06 -5.26 -35.31
N LEU A 152 2.49 -4.93 -34.16
CA LEU A 152 2.67 -3.66 -33.47
C LEU A 152 3.44 -3.82 -32.14
N GLU A 153 4.07 -4.95 -31.92
CA GLU A 153 4.81 -5.20 -30.69
C GLU A 153 5.85 -4.12 -30.40
N GLY A 154 5.89 -3.65 -29.17
CA GLY A 154 6.87 -2.67 -28.69
C GLY A 154 6.64 -1.24 -29.17
N LYS A 155 5.61 -0.99 -30.00
CA LYS A 155 5.29 0.38 -30.43
C LYS A 155 4.63 1.18 -29.34
N ALA A 156 4.92 2.47 -29.29
CA ALA A 156 4.31 3.42 -28.38
C ALA A 156 2.96 3.90 -28.91
N TYR A 157 2.01 4.12 -28.00
CA TYR A 157 0.69 4.67 -28.32
C TYR A 157 0.14 5.50 -27.16
N TYR A 158 -0.85 6.34 -27.46
CA TYR A 158 -1.65 7.08 -26.49
C TYR A 158 -3.01 7.42 -27.09
N TYR A 159 -3.94 7.91 -26.26
CA TYR A 159 -5.25 8.35 -26.74
C TYR A 159 -5.37 9.87 -26.70
N ILE A 160 -6.12 10.43 -27.64
CA ILE A 160 -6.66 11.78 -27.56
C ILE A 160 -8.18 11.65 -27.62
N HIS A 161 -8.87 12.18 -26.64
CA HIS A 161 -10.33 12.12 -26.63
C HIS A 161 -10.93 13.50 -26.39
N LYS A 162 -12.19 13.67 -26.79
CA LYS A 162 -12.93 14.91 -26.59
C LYS A 162 -13.95 14.71 -25.48
N VAL A 163 -13.79 15.44 -24.38
CA VAL A 163 -14.68 15.41 -23.20
C VAL A 163 -15.00 16.83 -22.77
N ASN A 164 -16.28 17.09 -22.47
CA ASN A 164 -16.76 18.43 -22.08
C ASN A 164 -16.27 19.53 -23.06
N GLY A 165 -16.29 19.23 -24.37
CA GLY A 165 -15.87 20.11 -25.45
C GLY A 165 -14.36 20.31 -25.62
N LYS A 166 -13.50 19.72 -24.77
CA LYS A 166 -12.05 19.86 -24.81
C LYS A 166 -11.37 18.60 -25.33
N TRP A 167 -10.34 18.76 -26.12
CA TRP A 167 -9.45 17.66 -26.52
C TRP A 167 -8.39 17.46 -25.43
N VAL A 168 -8.24 16.22 -24.98
CA VAL A 168 -7.35 15.83 -23.89
C VAL A 168 -6.52 14.63 -24.31
N GLU A 169 -5.20 14.71 -24.10
CA GLU A 169 -4.28 13.60 -24.30
C GLU A 169 -4.17 12.77 -23.01
N VAL A 170 -4.15 11.45 -23.16
CA VAL A 170 -4.07 10.52 -22.04
C VAL A 170 -3.35 9.24 -22.44
N HIS A 171 -2.50 8.72 -21.54
CA HIS A 171 -1.96 7.37 -21.65
C HIS A 171 -3.02 6.32 -21.28
N ASP A 172 -2.78 5.09 -21.65
CA ASP A 172 -3.70 3.99 -21.34
C ASP A 172 -3.61 3.58 -19.86
N PRO A 173 -4.68 3.72 -19.05
CA PRO A 173 -4.65 3.30 -17.65
C PRO A 173 -4.35 1.82 -17.44
N TYR A 174 -4.61 0.99 -18.47
CA TYR A 174 -4.40 -0.47 -18.43
C TYR A 174 -3.07 -0.90 -19.06
N ALA A 175 -2.19 0.04 -19.40
CA ALA A 175 -0.87 -0.27 -19.94
C ALA A 175 -0.04 -1.15 -18.99
N LEU A 176 0.76 -2.05 -19.57
CA LEU A 176 1.68 -2.94 -18.83
C LEU A 176 3.09 -2.38 -18.76
N SER A 177 3.40 -1.42 -19.62
CA SER A 177 4.67 -0.72 -19.71
C SER A 177 4.48 0.63 -20.37
N SER A 178 5.33 1.58 -20.06
CA SER A 178 5.37 2.91 -20.64
C SER A 178 6.81 3.34 -20.94
N ASP A 179 6.94 4.38 -21.76
CA ASP A 179 8.22 5.08 -21.91
C ASP A 179 8.60 5.80 -20.62
N ALA A 180 9.85 6.20 -20.52
CA ALA A 180 10.40 6.85 -19.33
C ALA A 180 9.57 8.06 -18.87
N ASN A 181 9.48 8.24 -17.54
CA ASN A 181 8.74 9.32 -16.89
C ASN A 181 7.23 9.25 -17.20
N SER A 182 6.64 8.07 -17.06
CA SER A 182 5.22 7.82 -17.34
C SER A 182 4.77 8.30 -18.73
N GLY A 183 5.64 8.15 -19.72
CA GLY A 183 5.41 8.57 -21.10
C GLY A 183 4.32 7.75 -21.81
N HIS A 184 4.40 7.67 -23.13
CA HIS A 184 3.41 6.92 -23.90
C HIS A 184 3.42 5.43 -23.54
N SER A 185 2.25 4.80 -23.58
CA SER A 185 2.06 3.38 -23.30
C SER A 185 2.69 2.51 -24.38
N TYR A 186 3.25 1.35 -24.02
CA TYR A 186 3.80 0.38 -24.98
C TYR A 186 2.84 -0.79 -25.24
N ILE A 187 2.81 -1.25 -26.49
CA ILE A 187 2.12 -2.49 -26.88
C ILE A 187 2.98 -3.68 -26.49
N ILE A 188 2.50 -4.49 -25.56
CA ILE A 188 3.25 -5.61 -24.97
C ILE A 188 2.68 -6.96 -25.43
N ASP A 189 3.54 -7.85 -25.93
CA ASP A 189 3.17 -9.25 -26.13
C ASP A 189 3.06 -9.98 -24.77
N ARG A 190 1.82 -10.19 -24.32
CA ARG A 190 1.55 -10.90 -23.06
C ARG A 190 2.12 -12.33 -23.05
N LYS A 191 2.30 -12.99 -24.20
CA LYS A 191 2.90 -14.33 -24.25
C LYS A 191 4.37 -14.31 -23.87
N LYS A 192 5.10 -13.26 -24.19
CA LYS A 192 6.52 -13.10 -23.82
C LYS A 192 6.72 -12.89 -22.32
N ILE A 193 5.81 -12.17 -21.68
CA ILE A 193 5.88 -11.85 -20.24
C ILE A 193 5.15 -12.87 -19.34
N SER A 194 4.35 -13.78 -19.92
CA SER A 194 3.66 -14.85 -19.17
C SER A 194 4.62 -16.00 -18.89
N ARG A 195 5.42 -15.84 -17.84
CA ARG A 195 6.40 -16.84 -17.41
C ARG A 195 5.81 -17.79 -16.35
N PRO A 196 6.23 -19.07 -16.28
CA PRO A 196 5.83 -19.95 -15.20
C PRO A 196 6.28 -19.44 -13.84
N ILE A 197 5.36 -19.19 -12.95
CA ILE A 197 5.64 -18.74 -11.59
C ILE A 197 5.94 -19.97 -10.72
N ARG A 198 7.14 -20.03 -10.16
CA ARG A 198 7.54 -21.04 -9.18
C ARG A 198 7.64 -20.36 -7.83
N ARG A 199 6.60 -20.51 -7.01
CA ARG A 199 6.55 -19.90 -5.68
C ARG A 199 7.50 -20.58 -4.71
N ALA A 200 7.78 -19.93 -3.57
CA ALA A 200 8.55 -20.52 -2.47
C ALA A 200 7.99 -21.90 -2.08
N ALA A 201 8.88 -22.85 -1.81
CA ALA A 201 8.49 -24.22 -1.47
C ALA A 201 7.85 -24.30 -0.08
N SER A 202 8.35 -23.51 0.87
CA SER A 202 7.82 -23.42 2.24
C SER A 202 6.57 -22.54 2.25
N GLN A 203 5.41 -23.18 2.45
CA GLN A 203 4.16 -22.45 2.63
C GLN A 203 3.90 -22.29 4.14
N VAL A 204 4.33 -21.16 4.69
CA VAL A 204 4.14 -20.85 6.10
C VAL A 204 2.75 -20.24 6.34
N LYS A 205 2.18 -20.51 7.52
CA LYS A 205 0.96 -19.83 7.93
C LYS A 205 1.27 -18.37 8.26
N PRO A 206 0.30 -17.44 8.16
CA PRO A 206 0.55 -16.03 8.47
C PRO A 206 1.24 -15.79 9.83
N THR A 207 0.84 -16.49 10.90
CA THR A 207 1.47 -16.35 12.23
C THR A 207 2.88 -16.94 12.33
N GLU A 208 3.30 -17.73 11.36
CA GLU A 208 4.67 -18.28 11.23
C GLU A 208 5.56 -17.38 10.35
N ALA A 209 4.97 -16.41 9.66
CA ALA A 209 5.69 -15.45 8.82
C ALA A 209 6.61 -14.56 9.67
N VAL A 210 7.74 -14.19 9.08
CA VAL A 210 8.63 -13.12 9.52
C VAL A 210 8.83 -12.22 8.31
N ILE A 211 8.25 -11.03 8.37
CA ILE A 211 8.25 -10.07 7.26
C ILE A 211 9.43 -9.12 7.40
N TYR A 212 10.10 -8.83 6.29
CA TYR A 212 11.22 -7.89 6.22
C TYR A 212 10.94 -6.85 5.14
N GLU A 213 10.72 -5.61 5.56
CA GLU A 213 10.46 -4.48 4.67
C GLU A 213 11.74 -3.92 4.10
N MET A 214 11.77 -3.63 2.80
CA MET A 214 12.90 -2.98 2.16
C MET A 214 12.51 -2.18 0.92
N SER A 215 13.27 -1.11 0.64
CA SER A 215 13.23 -0.37 -0.62
C SER A 215 14.19 -1.00 -1.63
N VAL A 216 13.77 -1.10 -2.89
CA VAL A 216 14.63 -1.54 -4.01
C VAL A 216 15.91 -0.70 -4.07
N ARG A 217 15.76 0.63 -3.95
CA ARG A 217 16.88 1.57 -4.03
C ARG A 217 17.78 1.47 -2.80
N ASP A 218 17.23 1.63 -1.61
CA ASP A 218 18.00 1.67 -0.36
C ASP A 218 18.86 0.42 -0.17
N PHE A 219 18.31 -0.73 -0.55
CA PHE A 219 18.90 -2.04 -0.32
C PHE A 219 20.30 -2.20 -0.91
N SER A 220 20.57 -1.56 -2.05
CA SER A 220 21.81 -1.78 -2.80
C SER A 220 22.64 -0.52 -3.08
N MET A 221 22.19 0.67 -2.65
CA MET A 221 22.84 1.94 -3.00
C MET A 221 24.20 2.15 -2.32
N GLN A 222 24.55 1.40 -1.27
CA GLN A 222 25.88 1.52 -0.67
C GLN A 222 26.95 0.97 -1.63
N LYS A 223 27.76 1.84 -2.20
CA LYS A 223 28.79 1.50 -3.18
C LYS A 223 29.77 0.43 -2.68
N GLU A 224 30.20 0.55 -1.42
CA GLU A 224 31.18 -0.34 -0.78
C GLU A 224 30.61 -1.74 -0.50
N ALA A 225 29.29 -1.93 -0.58
CA ALA A 225 28.64 -3.22 -0.39
C ALA A 225 28.82 -4.15 -1.62
N GLY A 226 29.26 -3.62 -2.75
CA GLY A 226 29.69 -4.43 -3.92
C GLY A 226 28.55 -4.90 -4.84
N PHE A 227 27.38 -4.30 -4.79
CA PHE A 227 26.31 -4.57 -5.76
C PHE A 227 26.70 -4.05 -7.15
N SER A 228 26.37 -4.81 -8.20
CA SER A 228 26.78 -4.48 -9.57
C SER A 228 25.85 -3.44 -10.21
N GLN A 229 24.57 -3.42 -9.87
CA GLN A 229 23.56 -2.48 -10.35
C GLN A 229 22.80 -1.83 -9.19
N PRO A 230 23.44 -0.90 -8.45
CA PRO A 230 22.83 -0.27 -7.29
C PRO A 230 21.50 0.41 -7.60
N GLY A 231 20.49 0.23 -6.75
CA GLY A 231 19.17 0.84 -6.87
C GLY A 231 18.27 0.26 -7.96
N LYS A 232 18.65 -0.88 -8.59
CA LYS A 232 17.90 -1.50 -9.68
C LYS A 232 17.27 -2.83 -9.25
N PHE A 233 16.19 -3.26 -9.94
CA PHE A 233 15.55 -4.57 -9.71
C PHE A 233 16.57 -5.72 -9.76
N ALA A 234 17.51 -5.67 -10.69
CA ALA A 234 18.54 -6.69 -10.84
C ALA A 234 19.38 -6.89 -9.57
N SER A 235 19.64 -5.82 -8.80
CA SER A 235 20.43 -5.90 -7.57
C SER A 235 19.75 -6.70 -6.46
N LEU A 236 18.43 -6.85 -6.51
CA LEU A 236 17.66 -7.62 -5.52
C LEU A 236 18.02 -9.12 -5.52
N SER A 237 18.49 -9.64 -6.65
CA SER A 237 18.95 -11.04 -6.79
C SER A 237 20.42 -11.24 -6.44
N GLU A 238 21.18 -10.18 -6.19
CA GLU A 238 22.61 -10.25 -5.94
C GLU A 238 22.93 -10.65 -4.49
N SER A 239 24.11 -11.23 -4.32
CA SER A 239 24.65 -11.65 -3.03
C SER A 239 26.13 -11.34 -2.94
N PRO A 240 26.55 -10.06 -2.95
CA PRO A 240 27.94 -9.68 -2.91
C PRO A 240 28.61 -10.08 -1.59
N THR A 241 29.91 -10.43 -1.65
CA THR A 241 30.70 -10.75 -0.46
C THR A 241 31.82 -9.72 -0.27
N VAL A 242 31.79 -9.04 0.86
CA VAL A 242 32.76 -8.00 1.21
C VAL A 242 33.26 -8.26 2.63
N HIS A 243 34.57 -8.18 2.83
CA HIS A 243 35.23 -8.49 4.11
C HIS A 243 34.84 -9.86 4.72
N GLY A 244 34.55 -10.85 3.86
CA GLY A 244 34.16 -12.18 4.32
C GLY A 244 32.68 -12.33 4.75
N GLN A 245 31.89 -11.26 4.66
CA GLN A 245 30.43 -11.29 4.91
C GLN A 245 29.69 -11.21 3.59
N THR A 246 28.60 -11.96 3.48
CA THR A 246 27.72 -11.95 2.32
C THR A 246 26.48 -11.08 2.62
N PHE A 247 26.20 -10.13 1.74
CA PHE A 247 25.06 -9.22 1.80
C PHE A 247 23.95 -9.64 0.83
N GLY A 248 22.92 -8.84 0.71
CA GLY A 248 21.87 -9.03 -0.30
C GLY A 248 20.96 -10.21 -0.04
N LEU A 249 20.54 -10.89 -1.12
CA LEU A 249 19.57 -11.98 -1.08
C LEU A 249 19.98 -13.12 -0.12
N LYS A 250 21.24 -13.55 -0.21
CA LYS A 250 21.77 -14.62 0.65
C LYS A 250 21.77 -14.25 2.13
N TYR A 251 22.02 -13.00 2.47
CA TYR A 251 21.93 -12.50 3.85
C TYR A 251 20.50 -12.68 4.41
N LEU A 252 19.47 -12.29 3.66
CA LEU A 252 18.07 -12.43 4.10
C LEU A 252 17.68 -13.92 4.24
N GLN A 253 18.13 -14.76 3.31
CA GLN A 253 17.93 -16.20 3.40
C GLN A 253 18.58 -16.77 4.67
N ASP A 254 19.82 -16.39 4.97
CA ASP A 254 20.56 -16.87 6.14
C ASP A 254 19.98 -16.32 7.46
N LEU A 255 19.44 -15.11 7.44
CA LEU A 255 18.73 -14.53 8.58
C LEU A 255 17.44 -15.31 8.91
N GLY A 256 16.87 -16.01 7.93
CA GLY A 256 15.69 -16.83 8.10
C GLY A 256 14.37 -16.09 7.87
N ILE A 257 14.40 -15.01 7.12
CA ILE A 257 13.22 -14.27 6.67
C ILE A 257 12.33 -15.18 5.82
N THR A 258 11.03 -15.05 5.92
CA THR A 258 10.05 -15.83 5.14
C THR A 258 9.37 -15.01 4.06
N HIS A 259 9.17 -13.71 4.33
CA HIS A 259 8.52 -12.79 3.41
C HIS A 259 9.32 -11.50 3.32
N VAL A 260 9.55 -11.04 2.11
CA VAL A 260 10.10 -9.71 1.85
C VAL A 260 8.97 -8.80 1.37
N GLN A 261 8.75 -7.68 2.04
CA GLN A 261 7.89 -6.62 1.57
C GLN A 261 8.74 -5.61 0.81
N LEU A 262 8.47 -5.45 -0.48
CA LEU A 262 9.05 -4.38 -1.29
C LEU A 262 8.19 -3.13 -1.15
N MET A 263 8.80 -2.01 -0.75
CA MET A 263 8.19 -0.68 -0.87
C MET A 263 7.77 -0.46 -2.32
N PRO A 264 6.94 0.58 -2.67
CA PRO A 264 6.30 0.68 -3.97
C PRO A 264 7.23 0.43 -5.16
N VAL A 265 6.81 -0.45 -6.06
CA VAL A 265 7.57 -0.85 -7.27
C VAL A 265 6.83 -0.58 -8.57
N TYR A 266 5.64 0.04 -8.50
CA TYR A 266 4.96 0.57 -9.68
C TYR A 266 5.45 1.99 -9.99
N ASP A 267 5.04 2.51 -11.15
CA ASP A 267 5.41 3.81 -11.71
C ASP A 267 4.94 4.98 -10.82
N PHE A 268 5.88 5.78 -10.32
CA PHE A 268 5.63 6.92 -9.44
C PHE A 268 6.28 8.22 -9.98
N GLY A 269 5.75 9.39 -9.58
CA GLY A 269 5.93 10.63 -10.33
C GLY A 269 7.13 11.49 -9.95
N SER A 270 7.65 11.35 -8.74
CA SER A 270 8.60 12.34 -8.19
C SER A 270 10.07 12.08 -8.54
N VAL A 271 10.39 11.00 -9.24
CA VAL A 271 11.76 10.65 -9.66
C VAL A 271 11.87 10.68 -11.18
N ASP A 272 12.89 11.35 -11.71
CA ASP A 272 13.20 11.27 -13.15
C ASP A 272 13.84 9.92 -13.46
N GLU A 273 13.12 9.03 -14.16
CA GLU A 273 13.58 7.69 -14.51
C GLU A 273 14.87 7.68 -15.36
N LYS A 274 15.14 8.77 -16.10
CA LYS A 274 16.34 8.94 -16.92
C LYS A 274 17.56 9.33 -16.08
N HIS A 275 17.31 10.01 -14.97
CA HIS A 275 18.32 10.57 -14.06
C HIS A 275 17.94 10.30 -12.61
N PRO A 276 17.74 9.02 -12.20
CA PRO A 276 17.24 8.69 -10.88
C PRO A 276 18.20 9.08 -9.74
N GLU A 277 19.45 9.34 -10.05
CA GLU A 277 20.46 9.79 -9.08
C GLU A 277 20.23 11.24 -8.60
N LEU A 278 19.44 12.04 -9.31
CA LEU A 278 19.21 13.45 -8.98
C LEU A 278 18.20 13.68 -7.87
N VAL A 279 17.19 12.79 -7.77
CA VAL A 279 16.09 12.92 -6.81
C VAL A 279 15.82 11.56 -6.16
N TYR A 280 15.54 11.58 -4.89
CA TYR A 280 15.12 10.40 -4.13
C TYR A 280 13.65 10.53 -3.74
N ASN A 281 12.92 9.43 -3.83
CA ASN A 281 11.61 9.29 -3.20
C ASN A 281 11.35 7.82 -2.82
N TRP A 282 10.50 7.58 -1.81
CA TRP A 282 10.08 6.23 -1.44
C TRP A 282 9.13 5.59 -2.46
N GLY A 283 8.43 6.41 -3.28
CA GLY A 283 7.51 5.93 -4.31
C GLY A 283 6.03 5.89 -3.91
N TYR A 284 5.63 6.57 -2.83
CA TYR A 284 4.21 6.68 -2.43
C TYR A 284 3.48 7.82 -3.16
N ASP A 285 3.79 8.02 -4.42
CA ASP A 285 3.23 9.04 -5.31
C ASP A 285 2.90 8.44 -6.70
N PRO A 286 1.94 7.48 -6.76
CA PRO A 286 1.68 6.68 -7.95
C PRO A 286 1.15 7.50 -9.13
N VAL A 287 1.64 7.18 -10.33
CA VAL A 287 1.15 7.70 -11.61
C VAL A 287 0.48 6.61 -12.43
N GLN A 288 1.03 5.39 -12.44
CA GLN A 288 0.44 4.25 -13.16
C GLN A 288 0.45 2.99 -12.27
N TYR A 289 -0.73 2.47 -11.92
CA TYR A 289 -0.85 1.31 -11.01
C TYR A 289 -0.40 -0.03 -11.62
N ASN A 290 -0.30 -0.13 -12.95
CA ASN A 290 -0.07 -1.40 -13.65
C ASN A 290 1.32 -1.51 -14.28
N VAL A 291 2.12 -0.46 -14.23
CA VAL A 291 3.45 -0.38 -14.84
C VAL A 291 4.51 -0.48 -13.75
N PRO A 292 5.55 -1.32 -13.88
CA PRO A 292 6.68 -1.29 -12.94
C PRO A 292 7.48 0.00 -13.07
N GLU A 293 8.06 0.46 -11.96
CA GLU A 293 8.87 1.67 -11.88
C GLU A 293 10.10 1.63 -12.80
N GLY A 294 10.25 2.64 -13.64
CA GLY A 294 11.32 2.70 -14.63
C GLY A 294 12.67 3.10 -14.04
N SER A 295 12.71 3.88 -12.96
CA SER A 295 13.97 4.23 -12.28
C SER A 295 14.68 3.02 -11.69
N PHE A 296 13.93 1.92 -11.41
CA PHE A 296 14.48 0.65 -10.95
C PHE A 296 14.89 -0.29 -12.09
N SER A 297 14.58 0.05 -13.35
CA SER A 297 15.01 -0.71 -14.54
C SER A 297 16.39 -0.28 -15.03
N SER A 298 17.08 -1.19 -15.68
CA SER A 298 18.37 -0.87 -16.36
C SER A 298 18.20 0.02 -17.58
N ASP A 299 17.02 -0.04 -18.23
CA ASP A 299 16.66 0.78 -19.40
C ASP A 299 15.17 1.15 -19.34
N PRO A 300 14.81 2.37 -18.90
CA PRO A 300 13.44 2.83 -18.80
C PRO A 300 12.75 3.05 -20.15
N HIS A 301 13.50 3.17 -21.25
CA HIS A 301 12.95 3.30 -22.61
C HIS A 301 12.64 1.95 -23.28
N ASN A 302 13.16 0.85 -22.75
CA ASN A 302 12.88 -0.48 -23.28
C ASN A 302 11.53 -0.99 -22.76
N PRO A 303 10.58 -1.34 -23.64
CA PRO A 303 9.23 -1.75 -23.22
C PRO A 303 9.18 -2.99 -22.31
N TYR A 304 10.24 -3.81 -22.30
CA TYR A 304 10.26 -5.07 -21.55
C TYR A 304 11.22 -5.10 -20.35
N SER A 305 12.24 -4.22 -20.30
CA SER A 305 13.28 -4.28 -19.25
C SER A 305 12.69 -4.26 -17.85
N ARG A 306 11.84 -3.27 -17.54
CA ARG A 306 11.20 -3.13 -16.22
C ARG A 306 10.36 -4.35 -15.82
N ILE A 307 9.73 -5.01 -16.79
CA ILE A 307 8.90 -6.20 -16.57
C ILE A 307 9.78 -7.39 -16.24
N PHE A 308 10.76 -7.70 -17.10
CA PHE A 308 11.58 -8.89 -16.95
C PHE A 308 12.48 -8.81 -15.72
N GLU A 309 13.06 -7.66 -15.45
CA GLU A 309 13.95 -7.47 -14.29
C GLU A 309 13.20 -7.65 -12.97
N LEU A 310 11.98 -7.15 -12.84
CA LEU A 310 11.14 -7.38 -11.66
C LEU A 310 10.72 -8.85 -11.54
N GLN A 311 10.34 -9.50 -12.66
CA GLN A 311 10.04 -10.94 -12.66
C GLN A 311 11.23 -11.79 -12.23
N ASP A 312 12.43 -11.46 -12.72
CA ASP A 312 13.67 -12.19 -12.38
C ASP A 312 14.04 -11.98 -10.90
N ALA A 313 13.86 -10.78 -10.38
CA ALA A 313 14.05 -10.49 -8.95
C ALA A 313 13.13 -11.33 -8.07
N ILE A 314 11.82 -11.32 -8.33
CA ILE A 314 10.84 -12.10 -7.56
C ILE A 314 11.14 -13.61 -7.66
N ALA A 315 11.49 -14.11 -8.86
CA ALA A 315 11.87 -15.51 -9.05
C ALA A 315 13.10 -15.91 -8.23
N ALA A 316 14.07 -15.00 -8.04
CA ALA A 316 15.25 -15.25 -7.20
C ALA A 316 14.88 -15.40 -5.72
N TYR A 317 13.95 -14.58 -5.20
CA TYR A 317 13.42 -14.72 -3.83
C TYR A 317 12.68 -16.04 -3.65
N HIS A 318 11.83 -16.44 -4.60
CA HIS A 318 11.16 -17.75 -4.56
C HIS A 318 12.15 -18.92 -4.56
N GLN A 319 13.22 -18.83 -5.34
CA GLN A 319 14.29 -19.85 -5.34
C GLN A 319 15.05 -19.91 -4.01
N ALA A 320 15.14 -18.78 -3.30
CA ALA A 320 15.70 -18.69 -1.96
C ALA A 320 14.70 -19.07 -0.85
N ASP A 321 13.52 -19.59 -1.22
CA ASP A 321 12.42 -20.01 -0.33
C ASP A 321 11.82 -18.85 0.49
N MET A 322 11.75 -17.66 -0.11
CA MET A 322 11.11 -16.47 0.45
C MET A 322 9.96 -16.01 -0.44
N SER A 323 8.83 -15.66 0.16
CA SER A 323 7.69 -15.01 -0.49
C SER A 323 7.91 -13.52 -0.66
N VAL A 324 7.27 -12.90 -1.67
CA VAL A 324 7.41 -11.46 -1.94
C VAL A 324 6.06 -10.77 -1.83
N ILE A 325 6.00 -9.73 -1.02
CA ILE A 325 4.82 -8.88 -0.79
C ILE A 325 5.05 -7.55 -1.49
N MET A 326 4.05 -7.07 -2.21
CA MET A 326 4.07 -5.75 -2.85
C MET A 326 3.39 -4.71 -1.96
N ASP A 327 4.03 -3.59 -1.77
CA ASP A 327 3.40 -2.41 -1.19
C ASP A 327 2.63 -1.65 -2.28
N VAL A 328 1.34 -1.41 -2.05
CA VAL A 328 0.44 -0.81 -3.04
C VAL A 328 -0.30 0.41 -2.48
N VAL A 329 -0.34 1.48 -3.28
CA VAL A 329 -0.97 2.75 -2.93
C VAL A 329 -2.18 2.96 -3.85
N TYR A 330 -3.34 2.42 -3.48
CA TYR A 330 -4.59 2.61 -4.22
C TYR A 330 -5.50 3.67 -3.59
N ASN A 331 -5.02 4.34 -2.56
CA ASN A 331 -5.78 5.32 -1.79
C ASN A 331 -5.66 6.75 -2.34
N HIS A 332 -4.60 7.07 -3.08
CA HIS A 332 -4.37 8.36 -3.73
C HIS A 332 -3.51 8.23 -4.99
N VAL A 333 -3.31 9.31 -5.70
CA VAL A 333 -2.38 9.43 -6.84
C VAL A 333 -1.53 10.69 -6.70
N TYR A 334 -0.40 10.75 -7.41
CA TYR A 334 0.55 11.85 -7.35
C TYR A 334 -0.09 13.20 -7.71
N GLU A 335 -0.52 13.36 -8.96
CA GLU A 335 -1.17 14.59 -9.44
C GLU A 335 -2.58 14.28 -9.92
N ALA A 336 -3.57 14.62 -9.09
CA ALA A 336 -4.96 14.28 -9.34
C ALA A 336 -5.48 14.73 -10.70
N ASP A 337 -5.17 15.96 -11.15
CA ASP A 337 -5.63 16.51 -12.44
C ASP A 337 -4.90 15.89 -13.65
N ALA A 338 -3.70 15.38 -13.43
CA ALA A 338 -2.90 14.75 -14.48
C ALA A 338 -3.24 13.25 -14.66
N TYR A 339 -3.89 12.63 -13.69
CA TYR A 339 -4.16 11.20 -13.68
C TYR A 339 -5.09 10.78 -14.81
N ALA A 340 -4.80 9.62 -15.43
CA ALA A 340 -5.50 9.18 -16.63
C ALA A 340 -7.01 9.08 -16.46
N PHE A 341 -7.51 8.49 -15.38
CA PHE A 341 -8.95 8.36 -15.14
C PHE A 341 -9.64 9.71 -14.93
N GLU A 342 -9.01 10.67 -14.27
CA GLU A 342 -9.58 12.00 -14.10
C GLU A 342 -9.65 12.74 -15.43
N LYS A 343 -8.64 12.59 -16.27
CA LYS A 343 -8.67 13.13 -17.63
C LYS A 343 -9.78 12.52 -18.48
N ILE A 344 -10.02 11.20 -18.34
CA ILE A 344 -11.01 10.45 -19.13
C ILE A 344 -12.44 10.73 -18.65
N VAL A 345 -12.66 10.68 -17.32
CA VAL A 345 -13.98 10.90 -16.70
C VAL A 345 -13.82 11.87 -15.52
N PRO A 346 -13.75 13.18 -15.80
CA PRO A 346 -13.55 14.19 -14.76
C PRO A 346 -14.56 14.08 -13.63
N GLY A 347 -14.06 14.07 -12.40
CA GLY A 347 -14.88 13.99 -11.18
C GLY A 347 -15.36 12.60 -10.77
N TYR A 348 -15.00 11.52 -11.48
CA TYR A 348 -15.45 10.15 -11.15
C TYR A 348 -14.50 9.40 -10.21
N PHE A 349 -13.20 9.57 -10.39
CA PHE A 349 -12.17 8.73 -9.76
C PHE A 349 -11.92 9.06 -8.27
N TYR A 350 -12.23 10.28 -7.86
CA TYR A 350 -11.98 10.75 -6.50
C TYR A 350 -13.27 10.97 -5.71
N ARG A 351 -13.15 10.88 -4.37
CA ARG A 351 -14.20 11.30 -3.46
C ARG A 351 -14.29 12.80 -3.44
N LEU A 352 -15.52 13.30 -3.44
CA LEU A 352 -15.84 14.71 -3.35
C LEU A 352 -16.63 14.98 -2.06
N ASP A 353 -16.44 16.15 -1.48
CA ASP A 353 -17.26 16.64 -0.39
C ASP A 353 -18.61 17.20 -0.90
N GLU A 354 -19.44 17.70 0.02
CA GLU A 354 -20.75 18.29 -0.30
C GLU A 354 -20.65 19.54 -1.19
N GLN A 355 -19.49 20.20 -1.23
CA GLN A 355 -19.20 21.35 -2.08
C GLN A 355 -18.65 20.95 -3.46
N GLY A 356 -18.43 19.67 -3.70
CA GLY A 356 -17.86 19.14 -4.94
C GLY A 356 -16.34 19.27 -5.03
N LEU A 357 -15.67 19.53 -3.90
CA LEU A 357 -14.20 19.54 -3.81
C LEU A 357 -13.69 18.15 -3.46
N ARG A 358 -12.48 17.80 -3.93
CA ARG A 358 -11.85 16.54 -3.57
C ARG A 358 -11.59 16.46 -2.07
N THR A 359 -11.94 15.34 -1.46
CA THR A 359 -11.54 15.04 -0.08
C THR A 359 -10.04 14.77 -0.01
N ASN A 360 -9.45 14.94 1.17
CA ASN A 360 -8.01 14.79 1.41
C ASN A 360 -7.75 14.10 2.76
N GLY A 361 -8.41 12.97 2.98
CA GLY A 361 -8.17 12.12 4.15
C GLY A 361 -6.82 11.45 4.14
N THR A 362 -6.25 11.24 2.95
CA THR A 362 -4.89 10.73 2.75
C THR A 362 -3.79 11.74 3.11
N PHE A 363 -4.11 13.03 3.20
CA PHE A 363 -3.16 14.17 3.29
C PHE A 363 -2.22 14.31 2.07
N CYS A 364 -2.52 13.58 0.97
CA CYS A 364 -1.77 13.62 -0.30
C CYS A 364 -2.51 14.40 -1.40
N GLY A 365 -3.55 15.16 -1.05
CA GLY A 365 -4.28 16.05 -1.98
C GLY A 365 -5.51 15.41 -2.64
N ASN A 366 -5.72 14.11 -2.51
CA ASN A 366 -6.87 13.41 -3.07
C ASN A 366 -7.12 12.08 -2.38
N ASP A 367 -8.38 11.62 -2.37
CA ASP A 367 -8.81 10.30 -1.92
C ASP A 367 -9.47 9.57 -3.08
N VAL A 368 -8.97 8.39 -3.43
CA VAL A 368 -9.55 7.54 -4.49
C VAL A 368 -10.90 6.97 -4.04
N ALA A 369 -11.91 7.07 -4.89
CA ALA A 369 -13.26 6.58 -4.65
C ALA A 369 -13.37 5.07 -4.95
N SER A 370 -12.73 4.24 -4.14
CA SER A 370 -12.67 2.77 -4.35
C SER A 370 -14.04 2.09 -4.39
N GLU A 371 -15.06 2.72 -3.80
CA GLU A 371 -16.46 2.28 -3.82
C GLU A 371 -17.14 2.41 -5.19
N LYS A 372 -16.61 3.21 -6.14
CA LYS A 372 -17.11 3.35 -7.49
C LYS A 372 -16.86 2.09 -8.32
N ALA A 373 -17.82 1.67 -9.10
CA ALA A 373 -17.78 0.38 -9.80
C ALA A 373 -16.54 0.20 -10.68
N MET A 374 -16.18 1.20 -11.49
CA MET A 374 -15.03 1.10 -12.39
C MET A 374 -13.69 1.32 -11.69
N VAL A 375 -13.65 2.09 -10.60
CA VAL A 375 -12.45 2.23 -9.75
C VAL A 375 -12.15 0.90 -9.06
N ARG A 376 -13.16 0.28 -8.46
CA ARG A 376 -13.05 -1.06 -7.85
C ARG A 376 -12.56 -2.09 -8.86
N HIS A 377 -13.18 -2.13 -10.03
CA HIS A 377 -12.81 -3.04 -11.11
C HIS A 377 -11.37 -2.87 -11.56
N TYR A 378 -10.90 -1.62 -11.66
CA TYR A 378 -9.52 -1.30 -12.00
C TYR A 378 -8.52 -1.78 -10.94
N ILE A 379 -8.80 -1.52 -9.65
CA ILE A 379 -7.96 -1.99 -8.55
C ILE A 379 -7.90 -3.53 -8.51
N GLN A 380 -9.04 -4.20 -8.69
CA GLN A 380 -9.12 -5.66 -8.74
C GLN A 380 -8.27 -6.25 -9.88
N GLN A 381 -8.36 -5.67 -11.08
CA GLN A 381 -7.54 -6.10 -12.21
C GLN A 381 -6.05 -5.86 -11.96
N SER A 382 -5.70 -4.72 -11.36
CA SER A 382 -4.32 -4.37 -11.04
C SER A 382 -3.71 -5.40 -10.09
N VAL A 383 -4.32 -5.69 -8.93
CA VAL A 383 -3.77 -6.68 -7.98
C VAL A 383 -3.69 -8.10 -8.58
N GLN A 384 -4.67 -8.49 -9.41
CA GLN A 384 -4.61 -9.78 -10.10
C GLN A 384 -3.47 -9.86 -11.11
N GLN A 385 -3.20 -8.78 -11.82
CA GLN A 385 -2.08 -8.68 -12.74
C GLN A 385 -0.75 -8.86 -12.02
N TRP A 386 -0.54 -8.19 -10.89
CA TRP A 386 0.67 -8.33 -10.08
C TRP A 386 0.90 -9.77 -9.59
N VAL A 387 -0.16 -10.47 -9.19
CA VAL A 387 -0.08 -11.89 -8.80
C VAL A 387 0.19 -12.79 -10.00
N SER A 388 -0.49 -12.55 -11.13
CA SER A 388 -0.49 -13.47 -12.28
C SER A 388 0.74 -13.31 -13.18
N LEU A 389 1.26 -12.10 -13.35
CA LEU A 389 2.42 -11.82 -14.21
C LEU A 389 3.74 -11.84 -13.45
N TYR A 390 3.76 -11.36 -12.21
CA TYR A 390 5.00 -11.19 -11.45
C TYR A 390 5.17 -12.24 -10.35
N GLY A 391 4.08 -12.80 -9.85
CA GLY A 391 4.13 -13.83 -8.83
C GLY A 391 4.16 -13.31 -7.40
N PHE A 392 3.73 -12.09 -7.14
CA PHE A 392 3.61 -11.61 -5.77
C PHE A 392 2.75 -12.53 -4.91
N ASP A 393 3.16 -12.75 -3.67
CA ASP A 393 2.55 -13.66 -2.70
C ASP A 393 1.67 -12.93 -1.67
N GLY A 394 1.63 -11.61 -1.75
CA GLY A 394 0.84 -10.79 -0.84
C GLY A 394 0.87 -9.32 -1.21
N PHE A 395 0.05 -8.56 -0.50
CA PHE A 395 0.00 -7.10 -0.61
C PHE A 395 -0.04 -6.43 0.77
N ARG A 396 0.73 -5.36 0.90
CA ARG A 396 0.59 -4.34 1.93
C ARG A 396 -0.15 -3.16 1.30
N PHE A 397 -1.33 -2.85 1.81
CA PHE A 397 -2.10 -1.69 1.34
C PHE A 397 -1.74 -0.46 2.17
N ASP A 398 -1.10 0.50 1.52
CA ASP A 398 -0.85 1.84 2.07
C ASP A 398 -2.18 2.51 2.42
N LEU A 399 -2.24 3.19 3.57
CA LEU A 399 -3.44 3.87 4.08
C LEU A 399 -4.73 3.07 3.80
N MET A 400 -4.72 1.77 4.08
CA MET A 400 -5.84 0.84 3.79
C MET A 400 -7.16 1.34 4.35
N GLY A 401 -7.11 2.11 5.45
CA GLY A 401 -8.27 2.70 6.09
C GLY A 401 -9.03 3.74 5.26
N ILE A 402 -8.51 4.15 4.11
CA ILE A 402 -9.21 5.00 3.13
C ILE A 402 -10.06 4.17 2.16
N LEU A 403 -9.69 2.90 1.92
CA LEU A 403 -10.40 2.04 0.98
C LEU A 403 -11.70 1.48 1.56
N ASP A 404 -12.68 1.23 0.72
CA ASP A 404 -13.97 0.69 1.16
C ASP A 404 -13.90 -0.83 1.41
N ILE A 405 -14.65 -1.30 2.41
CA ILE A 405 -14.72 -2.70 2.84
C ILE A 405 -15.16 -3.63 1.71
N THR A 406 -16.10 -3.20 0.86
CA THR A 406 -16.62 -4.05 -0.23
C THR A 406 -15.54 -4.37 -1.24
N THR A 407 -14.77 -3.37 -1.65
CA THR A 407 -13.61 -3.53 -2.54
C THR A 407 -12.58 -4.46 -1.93
N MET A 408 -12.24 -4.27 -0.66
CA MET A 408 -11.26 -5.11 0.03
C MET A 408 -11.73 -6.57 0.15
N LYS A 409 -12.99 -6.82 0.48
CA LYS A 409 -13.56 -8.19 0.50
C LYS A 409 -13.49 -8.87 -0.86
N GLN A 410 -13.83 -8.17 -1.94
CA GLN A 410 -13.79 -8.71 -3.29
C GLN A 410 -12.35 -8.99 -3.74
N ILE A 411 -11.40 -8.10 -3.46
CA ILE A 411 -9.97 -8.33 -3.71
C ILE A 411 -9.51 -9.61 -3.03
N ALA A 412 -9.80 -9.80 -1.73
CA ALA A 412 -9.39 -11.00 -1.00
C ALA A 412 -9.99 -12.27 -1.61
N GLN A 413 -11.27 -12.25 -1.96
CA GLN A 413 -11.95 -13.39 -2.58
C GLN A 413 -11.32 -13.78 -3.91
N GLU A 414 -11.08 -12.81 -4.79
CA GLU A 414 -10.52 -13.04 -6.13
C GLU A 414 -9.07 -13.50 -6.07
N LEU A 415 -8.26 -12.86 -5.23
CA LEU A 415 -6.85 -13.23 -5.09
C LEU A 415 -6.66 -14.61 -4.47
N LYS A 416 -7.49 -15.01 -3.50
CA LYS A 416 -7.47 -16.37 -2.93
C LYS A 416 -7.87 -17.44 -3.94
N ALA A 417 -8.71 -17.12 -4.91
CA ALA A 417 -9.03 -18.03 -6.00
C ALA A 417 -7.82 -18.31 -6.92
N ILE A 418 -6.92 -17.33 -7.07
CA ILE A 418 -5.69 -17.44 -7.87
C ILE A 418 -4.55 -18.04 -7.03
N HIS A 419 -4.40 -17.56 -5.80
CA HIS A 419 -3.33 -17.93 -4.88
C HIS A 419 -3.89 -18.12 -3.46
N PRO A 420 -4.26 -19.37 -3.07
CA PRO A 420 -4.93 -19.64 -1.79
C PRO A 420 -4.18 -19.18 -0.54
N ASN A 421 -2.84 -19.10 -0.60
CA ASN A 421 -1.99 -18.69 0.52
C ASN A 421 -1.56 -17.23 0.44
N ILE A 422 -2.20 -16.42 -0.40
CA ILE A 422 -1.88 -14.99 -0.49
C ILE A 422 -2.05 -14.31 0.86
N TYR A 423 -1.10 -13.44 1.23
CA TYR A 423 -1.14 -12.73 2.49
C TYR A 423 -1.45 -11.25 2.27
N LEU A 424 -2.52 -10.77 2.90
CA LEU A 424 -3.05 -9.42 2.74
C LEU A 424 -3.02 -8.68 4.07
N TYR A 425 -2.47 -7.48 4.09
CA TYR A 425 -2.48 -6.60 5.26
C TYR A 425 -2.26 -5.15 4.84
N GLY A 426 -2.42 -4.23 5.78
CA GLY A 426 -2.19 -2.82 5.47
C GLY A 426 -2.29 -1.90 6.67
N GLU A 427 -2.19 -0.61 6.39
CA GLU A 427 -2.34 0.45 7.36
C GLU A 427 -3.83 0.77 7.54
N GLY A 428 -4.41 0.18 8.56
CA GLY A 428 -5.81 0.38 8.89
C GLY A 428 -6.07 1.59 9.79
N TRP A 429 -5.47 2.72 9.50
CA TRP A 429 -5.71 3.95 10.27
C TRP A 429 -7.13 4.47 10.02
N GLN A 430 -7.82 4.88 11.08
CA GLN A 430 -9.10 5.57 10.94
C GLN A 430 -8.84 7.02 10.54
N MET A 431 -9.15 7.37 9.29
CA MET A 431 -8.86 8.66 8.70
C MET A 431 -10.14 9.30 8.18
N PRO A 432 -10.30 10.65 8.29
CA PRO A 432 -11.47 11.34 7.76
C PRO A 432 -11.42 11.40 6.23
N THR A 433 -12.45 10.90 5.57
CA THR A 433 -12.63 10.95 4.12
C THR A 433 -14.11 11.15 3.80
N GLY A 434 -14.48 11.30 2.53
CA GLY A 434 -15.85 11.52 2.09
C GLY A 434 -16.79 10.31 2.20
N LEU A 435 -16.38 9.22 2.86
CA LEU A 435 -17.17 8.02 3.07
C LEU A 435 -17.36 7.75 4.56
N ASP A 436 -18.52 7.19 4.95
CA ASP A 436 -18.81 6.85 6.33
C ASP A 436 -17.80 5.86 6.90
N SER A 437 -17.37 6.07 8.14
CA SER A 437 -16.34 5.27 8.80
C SER A 437 -16.67 3.77 8.84
N ASP A 438 -17.94 3.40 9.00
CA ASP A 438 -18.38 1.99 9.04
C ASP A 438 -18.21 1.25 7.71
N LEU A 439 -17.97 1.97 6.62
CA LEU A 439 -17.73 1.44 5.27
C LEU A 439 -16.24 1.34 4.93
N LEU A 440 -15.35 1.84 5.80
CA LEU A 440 -13.93 1.94 5.55
C LEU A 440 -13.14 0.78 6.15
N ALA A 441 -12.06 0.37 5.47
CA ALA A 441 -11.22 -0.78 5.85
C ALA A 441 -10.19 -0.44 6.94
N HIS A 442 -10.58 0.27 7.98
CA HIS A 442 -9.71 0.57 9.12
C HIS A 442 -9.74 -0.53 10.19
N GLN A 443 -8.74 -0.52 11.08
CA GLN A 443 -8.52 -1.56 12.08
C GLN A 443 -9.71 -1.77 13.06
N PHE A 444 -10.55 -0.76 13.29
CA PHE A 444 -11.74 -0.90 14.15
C PHE A 444 -12.90 -1.62 13.45
N ASN A 445 -12.80 -1.83 12.13
CA ASN A 445 -13.70 -2.68 11.34
C ASN A 445 -13.05 -4.03 10.99
N ALA A 446 -12.00 -4.45 11.69
CA ALA A 446 -11.24 -5.67 11.42
C ALA A 446 -12.11 -6.95 11.45
N GLU A 447 -13.21 -6.95 12.18
CA GLU A 447 -14.17 -8.06 12.21
C GLU A 447 -14.85 -8.31 10.86
N GLN A 448 -14.98 -7.25 10.03
CA GLN A 448 -15.55 -7.36 8.70
C GLN A 448 -14.51 -7.81 7.65
N LEU A 449 -13.23 -7.81 8.00
CA LEU A 449 -12.08 -8.10 7.12
C LEU A 449 -11.20 -9.21 7.70
N PRO A 450 -11.74 -10.42 7.94
CA PRO A 450 -11.01 -11.51 8.58
C PRO A 450 -9.79 -11.99 7.78
N GLU A 451 -9.68 -11.62 6.52
CA GLU A 451 -8.61 -12.01 5.60
C GLU A 451 -7.39 -11.09 5.68
N TYR A 452 -7.52 -9.94 6.35
CA TYR A 452 -6.50 -8.89 6.38
C TYR A 452 -5.81 -8.77 7.73
N GLY A 453 -4.49 -8.54 7.68
CA GLY A 453 -3.71 -8.06 8.81
C GLY A 453 -3.71 -6.53 8.86
N PHE A 454 -3.41 -5.99 10.04
CA PHE A 454 -3.35 -4.54 10.30
C PHE A 454 -2.06 -4.22 11.04
N PHE A 455 -1.34 -3.20 10.63
CA PHE A 455 -0.23 -2.69 11.41
C PHE A 455 -0.73 -2.26 12.80
N SER A 456 -0.14 -2.83 13.85
CA SER A 456 -0.53 -2.54 15.23
C SER A 456 0.28 -1.37 15.78
N ASP A 457 -0.21 -0.14 15.60
CA ASP A 457 0.35 1.06 16.24
C ASP A 457 0.33 0.94 17.77
N HIS A 458 -0.71 0.29 18.31
CA HIS A 458 -0.79 -0.03 19.73
C HIS A 458 0.40 -0.88 20.21
N PHE A 459 0.83 -1.89 19.43
CA PHE A 459 2.05 -2.67 19.73
C PHE A 459 3.29 -1.77 19.69
N ARG A 460 3.48 -1.04 18.60
CA ARG A 460 4.63 -0.16 18.38
C ARG A 460 4.81 0.81 19.54
N ASP A 461 3.75 1.52 19.89
CA ASP A 461 3.81 2.60 20.87
C ASP A 461 3.89 2.06 22.31
N THR A 462 3.14 1.02 22.64
CA THR A 462 3.22 0.38 23.97
C THR A 462 4.64 -0.15 24.25
N ILE A 463 5.25 -0.86 23.30
CA ILE A 463 6.61 -1.41 23.52
C ILE A 463 7.65 -0.32 23.62
N LYS A 464 7.65 0.66 22.71
CA LYS A 464 8.59 1.80 22.74
C LYS A 464 8.48 2.58 24.06
N GLN A 465 7.26 2.95 24.46
CA GLN A 465 7.02 3.71 25.69
C GLN A 465 7.40 2.93 26.94
N THR A 466 7.04 1.64 27.01
CA THR A 466 7.39 0.78 28.14
C THR A 466 8.91 0.68 28.32
N ILE A 467 9.67 0.57 27.24
CA ILE A 467 11.13 0.54 27.28
C ILE A 467 11.70 1.87 27.80
N VAL A 468 11.17 3.02 27.36
CA VAL A 468 11.61 4.35 27.82
C VAL A 468 11.29 4.56 29.30
N GLN A 469 10.07 4.22 29.72
CA GLN A 469 9.61 4.46 31.10
C GLN A 469 10.25 3.50 32.11
N GLY A 470 10.45 2.24 31.72
CA GLY A 470 11.07 1.21 32.55
C GLY A 470 10.34 1.02 33.88
N SER A 471 11.07 1.15 35.01
CA SER A 471 10.47 0.97 36.37
C SER A 471 9.53 2.10 36.82
N ARG A 472 9.46 3.21 36.07
CA ARG A 472 8.57 4.35 36.35
C ARG A 472 7.16 4.18 35.79
N LEU A 473 6.89 3.07 35.10
CA LEU A 473 5.62 2.80 34.43
C LEU A 473 4.48 2.69 35.44
N ASP A 474 3.32 3.27 35.10
CA ASP A 474 2.05 2.99 35.78
C ASP A 474 1.58 1.58 35.43
N LYS A 475 1.70 0.67 36.37
CA LYS A 475 1.46 -0.76 36.14
C LYS A 475 0.01 -1.14 35.99
N GLU A 476 -0.92 -0.40 36.54
CA GLU A 476 -2.33 -0.74 36.45
C GLU A 476 -2.79 -0.66 34.99
N HIS A 477 -2.46 0.43 34.30
CA HIS A 477 -2.75 0.59 32.87
C HIS A 477 -1.80 -0.23 31.97
N ALA A 478 -0.51 -0.27 32.31
CA ALA A 478 0.48 -0.96 31.49
C ALA A 478 0.30 -2.49 31.45
N THR A 479 -0.28 -3.11 32.46
CA THR A 479 -0.55 -4.55 32.45
C THR A 479 -1.53 -4.90 31.33
N SER A 480 -2.66 -4.23 31.26
CA SER A 480 -3.67 -4.46 30.21
C SER A 480 -3.11 -4.21 28.82
N TRP A 481 -2.34 -3.14 28.63
CA TRP A 481 -1.72 -2.84 27.32
C TRP A 481 -0.71 -3.90 26.91
N LEU A 482 0.17 -4.32 27.81
CA LEU A 482 1.16 -5.37 27.51
C LEU A 482 0.51 -6.74 27.32
N GLU A 483 -0.53 -7.07 28.07
CA GLU A 483 -1.34 -8.28 27.82
C GLU A 483 -1.89 -8.27 26.40
N ASN A 484 -2.52 -7.18 25.98
CA ASN A 484 -3.11 -7.06 24.65
C ASN A 484 -2.04 -7.20 23.55
N VAL A 485 -0.97 -6.41 23.60
CA VAL A 485 0.03 -6.40 22.51
C VAL A 485 0.84 -7.69 22.45
N LEU A 486 1.20 -8.31 23.60
CA LEU A 486 1.93 -9.58 23.61
C LEU A 486 1.06 -10.76 23.14
N THR A 487 -0.26 -10.61 23.18
CA THR A 487 -1.24 -11.64 22.79
C THR A 487 -1.98 -11.27 21.50
N ALA A 488 -1.38 -10.46 20.64
CA ALA A 488 -1.92 -10.09 19.32
C ALA A 488 -3.29 -9.35 19.38
N ASN A 489 -3.57 -8.61 20.44
CA ASN A 489 -4.81 -7.85 20.65
C ASN A 489 -6.11 -8.70 20.52
N VAL A 490 -6.05 -9.97 20.90
CA VAL A 490 -7.22 -10.89 20.79
C VAL A 490 -8.10 -10.93 22.06
N GLY A 491 -7.93 -9.98 22.98
CA GLY A 491 -8.78 -9.81 24.16
C GLY A 491 -8.51 -10.84 25.26
N LEU A 492 -7.31 -10.81 25.87
CA LEU A 492 -7.01 -11.69 27.02
C LEU A 492 -7.76 -11.26 28.29
N THR A 493 -7.76 -9.98 28.59
CA THR A 493 -8.40 -9.35 29.78
C THR A 493 -9.26 -8.14 29.46
N GLY A 494 -9.45 -7.80 28.20
CA GLY A 494 -10.19 -6.63 27.73
C GLY A 494 -11.03 -6.92 26.50
N GLU A 495 -11.43 -5.86 25.81
CA GLU A 495 -12.13 -5.99 24.54
C GLU A 495 -11.20 -6.60 23.48
N GLN A 496 -11.75 -7.53 22.73
CA GLN A 496 -11.09 -8.12 21.58
C GLN A 496 -11.02 -7.09 20.46
N HIS A 497 -9.82 -6.75 20.02
CA HIS A 497 -9.63 -5.84 18.88
C HIS A 497 -9.52 -6.60 17.56
N PHE A 498 -8.82 -7.75 17.54
CA PHE A 498 -8.68 -8.62 16.38
C PHE A 498 -9.34 -9.99 16.58
N LEU A 499 -9.95 -10.53 15.53
CA LEU A 499 -10.59 -11.85 15.54
C LEU A 499 -9.57 -12.97 15.66
N ALA A 500 -8.38 -12.80 15.10
CA ALA A 500 -7.35 -13.82 15.06
C ALA A 500 -5.94 -13.20 15.06
N PRO A 501 -4.93 -13.93 15.55
CA PRO A 501 -3.58 -13.37 15.71
C PRO A 501 -2.89 -13.00 14.42
N HIS A 502 -3.28 -13.54 13.27
CA HIS A 502 -2.71 -13.13 11.97
C HIS A 502 -3.13 -11.72 11.54
N GLN A 503 -4.14 -11.13 12.18
CA GLN A 503 -4.54 -9.75 11.95
C GLN A 503 -3.61 -8.73 12.62
N ALA A 504 -2.81 -9.14 13.61
CA ALA A 504 -1.87 -8.26 14.29
C ALA A 504 -0.48 -8.32 13.63
N ILE A 505 -0.12 -7.27 12.86
CA ILE A 505 1.24 -7.07 12.35
C ILE A 505 2.02 -6.31 13.43
N ASN A 506 2.91 -7.02 14.12
CA ASN A 506 3.69 -6.48 15.24
C ASN A 506 4.98 -5.88 14.75
N TYR A 507 5.19 -4.60 15.00
CA TYR A 507 6.39 -3.87 14.60
C TYR A 507 6.77 -2.82 15.64
N VAL A 508 7.99 -2.36 15.59
CA VAL A 508 8.49 -1.21 16.37
C VAL A 508 9.17 -0.18 15.46
N GLU A 509 9.41 -0.56 14.20
CA GLU A 509 10.04 0.24 13.16
C GLU A 509 9.54 -0.18 11.79
N CYS A 510 9.30 0.77 10.89
CA CYS A 510 9.08 0.62 9.46
C CYS A 510 9.81 1.76 8.74
N HIS A 511 9.57 1.94 7.43
CA HIS A 511 10.16 3.04 6.68
C HIS A 511 9.73 4.42 7.21
N ASP A 512 8.47 4.53 7.69
CA ASP A 512 7.91 5.72 8.32
C ASP A 512 8.50 6.00 9.69
N ASN A 513 8.55 7.29 10.04
CA ASN A 513 9.06 7.81 11.28
C ASN A 513 10.55 7.52 11.53
N ALA A 514 11.05 7.87 12.71
CA ALA A 514 12.42 7.59 13.09
C ALA A 514 12.66 6.10 13.32
N THR A 515 13.84 5.59 12.94
CA THR A 515 14.23 4.23 13.30
C THR A 515 14.15 4.02 14.81
N VAL A 516 13.96 2.78 15.27
CA VAL A 516 13.86 2.51 16.72
C VAL A 516 15.14 2.88 17.44
N PHE A 517 16.28 2.74 16.75
CA PHE A 517 17.59 3.17 17.28
C PHE A 517 17.66 4.68 17.44
N ASP A 518 17.18 5.46 16.47
CA ASP A 518 17.13 6.92 16.55
C ASP A 518 16.05 7.41 17.53
N TYR A 519 14.90 6.72 17.59
CA TYR A 519 13.82 7.04 18.52
C TYR A 519 14.30 7.09 19.98
N PHE A 520 15.11 6.12 20.43
CA PHE A 520 15.60 6.12 21.82
C PHE A 520 16.58 7.25 22.09
N ASP A 521 17.30 7.73 21.10
CA ASP A 521 18.15 8.93 21.23
C ASP A 521 17.31 10.22 21.29
N ILE A 522 16.32 10.34 20.40
CA ILE A 522 15.36 11.47 20.38
C ILE A 522 14.63 11.58 21.74
N GLN A 523 14.18 10.45 22.31
CA GLN A 523 13.49 10.45 23.61
C GLN A 523 14.42 10.76 24.80
N ASN A 524 15.69 10.51 24.69
CA ASN A 524 16.69 10.82 25.71
C ASN A 524 18.05 11.15 25.08
N PRO A 525 18.32 12.41 24.73
CA PRO A 525 19.57 12.81 24.07
C PRO A 525 20.84 12.55 24.88
N ASN A 526 20.74 12.21 26.17
CA ASN A 526 21.84 11.83 27.02
C ASN A 526 22.01 10.31 27.19
N ILE A 527 21.26 9.51 26.41
CA ILE A 527 21.36 8.05 26.50
C ILE A 527 22.72 7.57 25.99
N SER A 528 23.37 6.68 26.75
CA SER A 528 24.61 6.08 26.27
C SER A 528 24.37 5.14 25.09
N LEU A 529 25.37 5.01 24.19
CA LEU A 529 25.27 4.05 23.08
C LEU A 529 24.92 2.64 23.56
N ARG A 530 25.52 2.19 24.67
CA ARG A 530 25.21 0.88 25.25
C ARG A 530 23.74 0.71 25.64
N GLN A 531 23.14 1.73 26.23
CA GLN A 531 21.73 1.72 26.61
C GLN A 531 20.83 1.78 25.38
N ARG A 532 21.20 2.59 24.39
CA ARG A 532 20.45 2.70 23.12
C ARG A 532 20.41 1.37 22.37
N LEU A 533 21.56 0.69 22.25
CA LEU A 533 21.64 -0.67 21.69
C LEU A 533 20.79 -1.68 22.49
N ALA A 534 20.87 -1.64 23.82
CA ALA A 534 20.09 -2.55 24.67
C ALA A 534 18.58 -2.34 24.54
N ASN A 535 18.12 -1.07 24.46
CA ASN A 535 16.72 -0.73 24.25
C ASN A 535 16.21 -1.21 22.87
N SER A 536 16.97 -0.96 21.81
CA SER A 536 16.62 -1.36 20.44
C SER A 536 16.56 -2.89 20.31
N ARG A 537 17.52 -3.58 20.89
CA ARG A 537 17.57 -5.04 20.97
C ARG A 537 16.36 -5.60 21.71
N LEU A 538 16.02 -5.04 22.88
CA LEU A 538 14.87 -5.47 23.65
C LEU A 538 13.56 -5.32 22.84
N ALA A 539 13.38 -4.20 22.17
CA ALA A 539 12.21 -3.95 21.33
C ALA A 539 12.07 -5.01 20.22
N LEU A 540 13.15 -5.28 19.48
CA LEU A 540 13.19 -6.28 18.42
C LEU A 540 12.93 -7.72 18.93
N HIS A 541 13.49 -8.07 20.09
CA HIS A 541 13.25 -9.39 20.69
C HIS A 541 11.79 -9.59 21.08
N ILE A 542 11.12 -8.55 21.60
CA ILE A 542 9.70 -8.62 21.97
C ILE A 542 8.83 -8.82 20.70
N VAL A 543 9.13 -8.17 19.58
CA VAL A 543 8.42 -8.39 18.30
C VAL A 543 8.41 -9.87 17.94
N LEU A 544 9.53 -10.57 18.06
CA LEU A 544 9.65 -11.99 17.70
C LEU A 544 9.09 -12.96 18.74
N LEU A 545 8.94 -12.55 20.00
CA LEU A 545 8.46 -13.42 21.07
C LEU A 545 6.95 -13.24 21.38
N ALA A 546 6.33 -12.19 20.88
CA ALA A 546 4.89 -11.97 20.98
C ALA A 546 4.09 -12.88 20.04
N GLN A 547 2.78 -13.10 20.35
CA GLN A 547 1.84 -13.65 19.38
C GLN A 547 1.58 -12.63 18.26
N GLY A 548 1.09 -13.09 17.10
CA GLY A 548 0.89 -12.24 15.91
C GLY A 548 2.00 -12.44 14.89
N VAL A 549 2.13 -11.51 13.96
CA VAL A 549 3.05 -11.57 12.82
C VAL A 549 4.18 -10.56 12.99
N PRO A 550 5.42 -11.01 13.20
CA PRO A 550 6.56 -10.10 13.32
C PRO A 550 6.92 -9.43 12.00
N PHE A 551 7.12 -8.14 12.07
CA PHE A 551 7.53 -7.28 10.98
C PHE A 551 8.80 -6.52 11.35
N LEU A 552 9.80 -6.53 10.47
CA LEU A 552 11.12 -5.95 10.64
C LEU A 552 11.40 -4.96 9.52
N HIS A 553 11.96 -3.81 9.84
CA HIS A 553 12.49 -2.88 8.85
C HIS A 553 13.93 -3.24 8.49
N SER A 554 14.31 -3.07 7.23
CA SER A 554 15.66 -3.40 6.74
C SER A 554 16.75 -2.66 7.52
N GLY A 555 17.68 -3.43 8.12
CA GLY A 555 18.78 -2.92 8.91
C GLY A 555 18.46 -2.67 10.39
N GLN A 556 17.24 -2.92 10.84
CA GLN A 556 16.86 -2.81 12.25
C GLN A 556 17.73 -3.71 13.14
N GLU A 557 18.12 -4.87 12.64
CA GLU A 557 18.94 -5.88 13.34
C GLU A 557 20.41 -5.45 13.56
N PHE A 558 20.87 -4.48 12.77
CA PHE A 558 22.18 -3.84 12.98
C PHE A 558 22.06 -2.33 13.23
N TYR A 559 20.91 -1.96 13.84
CA TYR A 559 20.67 -0.62 14.38
C TYR A 559 20.75 0.49 13.33
N ARG A 560 20.04 0.32 12.20
CA ARG A 560 19.91 1.35 11.17
C ARG A 560 19.61 2.70 11.78
N THR A 561 20.28 3.74 11.28
CA THR A 561 20.03 5.12 11.66
C THR A 561 19.73 5.95 10.41
N LYS A 562 18.84 6.89 10.54
CA LYS A 562 18.55 7.93 9.55
C LYS A 562 18.96 9.32 10.12
N ASN A 563 20.00 9.34 10.95
CA ASN A 563 20.59 10.54 11.55
C ASN A 563 19.59 11.36 12.40
N LEU A 564 18.71 10.69 13.14
CA LEU A 564 17.64 11.25 13.98
C LEU A 564 16.55 11.99 13.19
N ILE A 565 16.49 11.82 11.87
CA ILE A 565 15.46 12.43 11.02
C ILE A 565 14.23 11.51 11.03
N ASP A 566 13.06 12.11 11.25
CA ASP A 566 11.82 11.38 11.42
C ASP A 566 11.31 10.84 10.10
N ASN A 567 11.00 11.71 9.14
CA ASN A 567 10.40 11.31 7.86
C ASN A 567 11.35 11.65 6.70
N THR A 568 11.88 10.61 6.04
CA THR A 568 12.98 10.74 5.07
C THR A 568 12.57 10.47 3.62
N TYR A 569 11.26 10.53 3.30
CA TYR A 569 10.69 10.08 2.03
C TYR A 569 11.33 10.71 0.77
N ASN A 570 11.84 11.93 0.87
CA ASN A 570 12.45 12.68 -0.22
C ASN A 570 13.91 13.13 0.07
N LEU A 571 14.55 12.52 1.06
CA LEU A 571 15.94 12.81 1.39
C LEU A 571 16.90 11.92 0.57
N PRO A 572 18.15 12.37 0.34
CA PRO A 572 19.07 11.67 -0.55
C PRO A 572 19.48 10.29 -0.02
N ASP A 573 20.06 9.48 -0.90
CA ASP A 573 20.56 8.13 -0.62
C ASP A 573 21.48 8.07 0.60
N ASP A 574 22.27 9.10 0.87
CA ASP A 574 23.17 9.14 2.03
C ASP A 574 22.42 9.02 3.38
N VAL A 575 21.17 9.39 3.43
CA VAL A 575 20.29 9.22 4.61
C VAL A 575 19.55 7.88 4.55
N ASN A 576 19.06 7.49 3.36
CA ASN A 576 18.14 6.38 3.21
C ASN A 576 18.81 5.03 2.90
N LYS A 577 19.96 5.01 2.20
CA LYS A 577 20.65 3.76 1.85
C LYS A 577 20.89 2.85 3.04
N LEU A 578 20.75 1.56 2.84
CA LEU A 578 21.09 0.56 3.85
C LEU A 578 22.61 0.48 4.00
N ASP A 579 23.10 0.75 5.23
CA ASP A 579 24.53 0.70 5.54
C ASP A 579 24.97 -0.74 5.87
N TRP A 580 25.24 -1.52 4.84
CA TRP A 580 25.69 -2.91 4.96
C TRP A 580 27.00 -3.05 5.76
N LEU A 581 27.91 -2.07 5.65
CA LEU A 581 29.18 -2.11 6.39
C LEU A 581 28.96 -1.95 7.90
N ARG A 582 27.89 -1.27 8.31
CA ARG A 582 27.48 -1.19 9.71
C ARG A 582 27.19 -2.58 10.29
N SER A 583 26.63 -3.50 9.52
CA SER A 583 26.35 -4.87 9.97
C SER A 583 27.60 -5.62 10.45
N LEU A 584 28.77 -5.27 9.91
CA LEU A 584 30.06 -5.88 10.32
C LEU A 584 30.41 -5.61 11.78
N HIS A 585 29.88 -4.52 12.36
CA HIS A 585 30.10 -4.15 13.77
C HIS A 585 29.13 -4.83 14.74
N TYR A 586 28.06 -5.44 14.24
CA TYR A 586 26.97 -6.03 15.04
C TYR A 586 26.69 -7.48 14.70
N THR A 587 27.71 -8.22 14.29
CA THR A 587 27.60 -9.63 13.87
C THR A 587 27.02 -10.54 14.96
N GLU A 588 27.31 -10.28 16.23
CA GLU A 588 26.76 -11.03 17.38
C GLU A 588 25.25 -10.83 17.51
N ASP A 589 24.77 -9.60 17.32
CA ASP A 589 23.33 -9.25 17.35
C ASP A 589 22.58 -9.90 16.18
N ILE A 590 23.17 -9.86 14.98
CA ILE A 590 22.60 -10.50 13.78
C ILE A 590 22.52 -12.02 13.96
N GLU A 591 23.61 -12.65 14.45
CA GLU A 591 23.60 -14.09 14.68
C GLU A 591 22.59 -14.49 15.78
N PHE A 592 22.43 -13.65 16.82
CA PHE A 592 21.41 -13.85 17.83
C PHE A 592 19.99 -13.75 17.21
N LEU A 593 19.72 -12.74 16.39
CA LEU A 593 18.43 -12.60 15.72
C LEU A 593 18.10 -13.79 14.81
N LYS A 594 19.07 -14.25 14.04
CA LYS A 594 18.93 -15.46 13.21
C LYS A 594 18.52 -16.66 14.06
N GLN A 595 19.19 -16.86 15.20
CA GLN A 595 18.85 -17.94 16.11
C GLN A 595 17.48 -17.72 16.77
N LEU A 596 17.08 -16.48 17.06
CA LEU A 596 15.76 -16.15 17.61
C LEU A 596 14.62 -16.42 16.62
N ILE A 597 14.82 -16.10 15.36
CA ILE A 597 13.87 -16.47 14.27
C ILE A 597 13.75 -18.00 14.18
N ALA A 598 14.86 -18.71 14.20
CA ALA A 598 14.86 -20.17 14.20
C ALA A 598 14.20 -20.74 15.47
N PHE A 599 14.42 -20.12 16.64
CA PHE A 599 13.77 -20.48 17.90
C PHE A 599 12.24 -20.30 17.80
N ARG A 600 11.76 -19.16 17.28
CA ARG A 600 10.33 -18.93 17.04
C ARG A 600 9.71 -20.02 16.14
N LYS A 601 10.36 -20.32 15.01
CA LYS A 601 9.91 -21.37 14.08
C LYS A 601 9.85 -22.76 14.75
N ALA A 602 10.78 -23.06 15.66
CA ALA A 602 10.84 -24.33 16.37
C ALA A 602 9.82 -24.48 17.52
N HIS A 603 9.15 -23.40 17.92
CA HIS A 603 8.22 -23.38 19.06
C HIS A 603 6.81 -22.96 18.67
N PRO A 604 5.89 -23.92 18.37
CA PRO A 604 4.50 -23.63 17.99
C PRO A 604 3.70 -22.83 19.02
N LEU A 605 4.17 -22.75 20.28
CA LEU A 605 3.57 -21.91 21.31
C LEU A 605 3.69 -20.41 20.99
N LEU A 606 4.67 -19.99 20.19
CA LEU A 606 4.87 -18.60 19.77
C LEU A 606 4.07 -18.22 18.51
N THR A 607 3.45 -19.21 17.86
CA THR A 607 2.74 -19.04 16.59
C THR A 607 1.33 -19.61 16.62
N LEU A 608 0.64 -19.39 17.74
CA LEU A 608 -0.76 -19.85 17.90
C LEU A 608 -1.65 -19.17 16.85
N THR A 609 -2.59 -19.93 16.28
CA THR A 609 -3.36 -19.51 15.10
C THR A 609 -4.78 -19.04 15.40
N THR A 610 -5.24 -19.16 16.65
CA THR A 610 -6.61 -18.76 17.03
C THR A 610 -6.63 -17.99 18.34
N SER A 611 -7.55 -17.03 18.45
CA SER A 611 -7.78 -16.24 19.66
C SER A 611 -8.07 -17.14 20.88
N SER A 612 -8.93 -18.16 20.72
CA SER A 612 -9.25 -19.10 21.79
C SER A 612 -8.02 -19.88 22.29
N ALA A 613 -7.07 -20.21 21.40
CA ALA A 613 -5.83 -20.88 21.82
C ALA A 613 -4.95 -19.92 22.64
N ILE A 614 -4.84 -18.67 22.24
CA ILE A 614 -4.06 -17.64 22.94
C ILE A 614 -4.69 -17.34 24.32
N GLN A 615 -6.00 -17.10 24.36
CA GLN A 615 -6.74 -16.81 25.60
C GLN A 615 -6.61 -17.92 26.65
N LYS A 616 -6.53 -19.19 26.21
CA LYS A 616 -6.34 -20.34 27.11
C LYS A 616 -4.89 -20.56 27.51
N ALA A 617 -3.93 -20.22 26.62
CA ALA A 617 -2.53 -20.56 26.81
C ALA A 617 -1.71 -19.46 27.49
N CYS A 618 -2.07 -18.19 27.28
CA CYS A 618 -1.23 -17.05 27.65
C CYS A 618 -1.63 -16.43 28.99
N GLN A 619 -0.62 -15.99 29.75
CA GLN A 619 -0.77 -15.20 30.97
C GLN A 619 0.35 -14.17 31.02
N VAL A 620 0.04 -12.96 31.43
CA VAL A 620 1.00 -11.87 31.58
C VAL A 620 0.87 -11.30 33.00
N LYS A 621 1.96 -11.10 33.70
CA LYS A 621 1.95 -10.47 35.03
C LYS A 621 3.29 -9.82 35.38
N TRP A 622 3.24 -8.77 36.18
CA TRP A 622 4.44 -8.19 36.76
C TRP A 622 4.88 -9.01 37.99
N LEU A 623 6.18 -9.33 38.05
CA LEU A 623 6.83 -9.97 39.20
C LEU A 623 7.51 -8.94 40.10
N SER A 624 7.96 -7.83 39.54
CA SER A 624 8.56 -6.70 40.25
C SER A 624 8.28 -5.39 39.47
N PRO A 625 8.75 -4.22 39.96
CA PRO A 625 8.62 -2.94 39.23
C PRO A 625 9.14 -2.93 37.80
N SER A 626 10.06 -3.82 37.45
CA SER A 626 10.70 -3.83 36.14
C SER A 626 10.63 -5.18 35.42
N LEU A 627 10.25 -6.25 36.10
CA LEU A 627 10.25 -7.61 35.56
C LEU A 627 8.85 -8.09 35.26
N LEU A 628 8.56 -8.33 33.98
CA LEU A 628 7.32 -8.92 33.47
C LEU A 628 7.52 -10.42 33.21
N GLU A 629 6.56 -11.25 33.60
CA GLU A 629 6.45 -12.64 33.19
C GLU A 629 5.34 -12.75 32.12
N TYR A 630 5.70 -13.27 30.96
CA TYR A 630 4.78 -13.69 29.91
C TYR A 630 4.88 -15.21 29.77
N LYS A 631 3.85 -15.92 30.20
CA LYS A 631 3.79 -17.38 30.20
C LYS A 631 2.87 -17.88 29.11
N ILE A 632 3.32 -18.88 28.35
CA ILE A 632 2.53 -19.58 27.35
C ILE A 632 2.55 -21.06 27.68
N GLN A 633 1.40 -21.64 27.95
CA GLN A 633 1.28 -23.04 28.34
C GLN A 633 0.14 -23.73 27.57
N LYS A 634 0.47 -24.83 26.90
CA LYS A 634 -0.50 -25.69 26.20
C LYS A 634 -0.09 -27.14 26.38
N ASP A 635 -1.01 -27.96 26.85
CA ASP A 635 -0.78 -29.37 27.15
C ASP A 635 0.39 -29.56 28.14
N LYS A 636 1.42 -30.29 27.75
CA LYS A 636 2.65 -30.52 28.53
C LYS A 636 3.79 -29.56 28.21
N GLN A 637 3.58 -28.63 27.30
CA GLN A 637 4.58 -27.66 26.89
C GLN A 637 4.35 -26.31 27.57
N ALA A 638 5.39 -25.67 28.02
CA ALA A 638 5.33 -24.33 28.58
C ALA A 638 6.59 -23.53 28.21
N LEU A 639 6.38 -22.26 27.88
CA LEU A 639 7.42 -21.26 27.77
C LEU A 639 7.14 -20.17 28.81
N THR A 640 8.15 -19.79 29.57
CA THR A 640 8.12 -18.61 30.45
C THR A 640 9.09 -17.58 29.91
N ILE A 641 8.58 -16.46 29.46
CA ILE A 641 9.32 -15.33 28.89
C ILE A 641 9.38 -14.26 29.95
N LEU A 642 10.58 -13.97 30.46
CA LEU A 642 10.85 -12.93 31.43
C LEU A 642 11.41 -11.71 30.70
N ILE A 643 10.76 -10.57 30.86
CA ILE A 643 11.14 -9.32 30.19
C ILE A 643 11.52 -8.30 31.26
N ASN A 644 12.78 -7.92 31.32
CA ASN A 644 13.24 -6.88 32.24
C ASN A 644 13.31 -5.52 31.53
N PHE A 645 12.36 -4.66 31.81
CA PHE A 645 12.30 -3.28 31.31
C PHE A 645 13.14 -2.30 32.13
N GLY A 646 13.74 -2.74 33.26
CA GLY A 646 14.53 -1.90 34.17
C GLY A 646 15.91 -1.61 33.65
N THR A 647 16.61 -0.73 34.41
CA THR A 647 18.01 -0.38 34.19
C THR A 647 18.97 -1.22 35.06
N GLU A 648 18.40 -2.03 35.95
CA GLU A 648 19.14 -2.94 36.84
C GLU A 648 18.70 -4.39 36.58
N ALA A 649 19.56 -5.33 36.94
CA ALA A 649 19.23 -6.74 36.91
C ALA A 649 18.12 -7.08 37.93
N ALA A 650 17.24 -8.03 37.56
CA ALA A 650 16.18 -8.50 38.42
C ALA A 650 16.35 -10.00 38.72
N THR A 651 15.90 -10.46 39.88
CA THR A 651 15.97 -11.87 40.28
C THR A 651 14.60 -12.53 40.02
N TYR A 652 14.63 -13.71 39.43
CA TYR A 652 13.48 -14.57 39.24
C TYR A 652 13.58 -15.86 40.07
N GLU A 653 12.61 -16.12 40.92
CA GLU A 653 12.50 -17.36 41.68
C GLU A 653 11.92 -18.48 40.79
N ASN A 654 12.74 -19.49 40.48
CA ASN A 654 12.40 -20.57 39.52
C ASN A 654 11.57 -21.68 40.21
N LYS A 655 10.37 -21.36 40.67
CA LYS A 655 9.47 -22.30 41.33
C LYS A 655 9.01 -23.46 40.41
N MET A 656 9.01 -23.23 39.10
CA MET A 656 8.58 -24.22 38.10
C MET A 656 9.70 -25.20 37.71
N LYS A 657 10.91 -25.01 38.21
CA LYS A 657 12.08 -25.85 37.87
C LYS A 657 12.33 -25.91 36.36
N GLN A 658 12.23 -24.78 35.68
CA GLN A 658 12.52 -24.61 34.26
C GLN A 658 13.97 -24.22 34.03
N SER A 659 14.51 -24.60 32.89
CA SER A 659 15.88 -24.25 32.48
C SER A 659 15.92 -23.14 31.44
N ILE A 660 16.99 -22.35 31.40
CA ILE A 660 17.17 -21.25 30.43
C ILE A 660 17.49 -21.81 29.05
N HIS A 661 16.72 -21.41 28.04
CA HIS A 661 16.92 -21.74 26.64
C HIS A 661 17.29 -20.55 25.78
N LEU A 662 17.01 -19.32 26.25
CA LEU A 662 17.34 -18.08 25.58
C LEU A 662 17.76 -17.02 26.62
N GLN A 663 18.95 -16.47 26.45
CA GLN A 663 19.48 -15.29 27.13
C GLN A 663 20.56 -14.70 26.24
N TYR A 664 20.41 -13.43 25.82
CA TYR A 664 21.40 -12.79 24.96
C TYR A 664 22.81 -12.88 25.58
N PRO A 665 23.86 -13.27 24.83
CA PRO A 665 23.87 -13.57 23.37
C PRO A 665 23.68 -15.06 23.01
N HIS A 666 23.07 -15.88 23.81
CA HIS A 666 22.99 -17.33 23.64
C HIS A 666 21.55 -17.83 23.49
N ILE A 667 21.32 -18.70 22.53
CA ILE A 667 20.04 -19.41 22.32
C ILE A 667 20.28 -20.90 22.05
N ASN A 668 19.42 -21.78 22.62
CA ASN A 668 19.32 -23.15 22.20
C ASN A 668 17.89 -23.71 22.38
N ALA A 669 17.24 -23.99 21.28
CA ALA A 669 15.85 -24.47 21.28
C ALA A 669 15.72 -25.90 21.86
N LYS A 670 16.75 -26.72 21.82
CA LYS A 670 16.71 -28.14 22.18
C LYS A 670 17.32 -28.44 23.55
N LYS A 671 18.36 -27.73 23.97
CA LYS A 671 19.08 -27.98 25.23
C LYS A 671 19.15 -26.71 26.06
N PRO A 672 19.16 -26.80 27.39
CA PRO A 672 19.42 -25.66 28.27
C PRO A 672 20.79 -25.06 27.97
N ILE A 673 20.89 -23.73 28.01
CA ILE A 673 22.14 -22.98 27.91
C ILE A 673 22.76 -22.73 29.29
N VAL A 674 21.92 -22.80 30.36
CA VAL A 674 22.35 -22.68 31.75
C VAL A 674 21.77 -23.85 32.53
N PRO A 675 22.53 -24.46 33.48
CA PRO A 675 22.01 -25.52 34.35
C PRO A 675 20.77 -25.06 35.14
N LEU A 676 19.95 -26.03 35.53
CA LEU A 676 18.80 -25.79 36.37
C LEU A 676 19.23 -25.19 37.72
N ALA A 677 18.61 -24.07 38.09
CA ALA A 677 18.82 -23.38 39.35
C ALA A 677 17.49 -22.99 40.02
N ASP A 678 17.53 -22.71 41.30
CA ASP A 678 16.35 -22.28 42.08
C ASP A 678 16.01 -20.80 41.83
N SER A 679 16.95 -20.03 41.35
CA SER A 679 16.76 -18.65 40.91
C SER A 679 17.65 -18.30 39.73
N TYR A 680 17.21 -17.30 38.94
CA TYR A 680 17.96 -16.77 37.81
C TYR A 680 18.03 -15.23 37.89
N THR A 681 19.12 -14.68 37.39
CA THR A 681 19.27 -13.24 37.20
C THR A 681 18.87 -12.88 35.78
N VAL A 682 17.88 -11.98 35.61
CA VAL A 682 17.48 -11.40 34.34
C VAL A 682 18.17 -10.05 34.17
N PRO A 683 19.15 -9.93 33.26
CA PRO A 683 19.90 -8.67 33.10
C PRO A 683 18.99 -7.50 32.69
N ALA A 684 19.46 -6.28 32.93
CA ALA A 684 18.76 -5.05 32.53
C ALA A 684 18.51 -5.01 31.03
N LYS A 685 17.33 -4.59 30.63
CA LYS A 685 16.91 -4.46 29.21
C LYS A 685 17.13 -5.75 28.40
N GLN A 686 16.79 -6.89 28.98
CA GLN A 686 16.90 -8.19 28.31
C GLN A 686 15.67 -9.06 28.49
N VAL A 687 15.55 -10.02 27.57
CA VAL A 687 14.60 -11.12 27.67
C VAL A 687 15.34 -12.40 28.04
N LEU A 688 14.70 -13.21 28.88
CA LEU A 688 15.15 -14.56 29.22
C LEU A 688 13.98 -15.53 28.96
N VAL A 689 14.22 -16.64 28.27
CA VAL A 689 13.19 -17.66 28.01
C VAL A 689 13.54 -18.95 28.71
N LEU A 690 12.59 -19.44 29.50
CA LEU A 690 12.63 -20.68 30.23
C LEU A 690 11.72 -21.73 29.60
N LYS A 691 12.18 -22.99 29.64
CA LYS A 691 11.41 -24.13 29.14
C LYS A 691 11.43 -25.30 30.12
#